data_0d85855d087515070a5ecfabdf7adbb2
#
_entry.id   0d85855d087515070a5ecfabdf7adbb2
#
_cell.length_a   1.000
_cell.length_b   1.000
_cell.length_c   1.000
_cell.angle_alpha   90.00
_cell.angle_beta   90.00
_cell.angle_gamma   90.00
#
_symmetry.space_group_name_H-M   'P 1'
#
loop_
_entity.id
_entity.type
_entity.pdbx_description
1 polymer ?
#
loop_
_entity_poly.entity_id
_entity_poly.type
_entity_poly.pdbx_seq_one_letter_code
_entity_poly.pdbx_strand_id
1 'polypeptide(L)'
;MRYRYGRWGGGADPLAPPVDLRAAVDELGREIMEGASPNSALRELLRRGVDGTRGLDDLTSRLWQRRSSIQRRHRLDGTLTEVRQLLDKALEAERRALFPDPSDDARFREAQLDALPPGTAAAVQELSSYDWRSREAREAFEQIRDLLGRELLDQRFQGMKNALSNVDSADVERIQRMLRDLNALLEAHAAGAPDTPRRFDEFMRKHGDFFPENPRNVDELIDALAARSAAAQRMMNSMTDEQRAELSALSQQAFGGIGSQLSTLDSLLQRLRPGEDWTSSARFRGQDPLGLGEGAQAMADLAELDALAEQLSQSYPGARLEDIDLEALERQLGESASVDARRLADLEKALRQQNILERAPDGSLRLTPKALRRLGETALRGVVDQLRSSQGSRETTSAGAAGELMGSTRPWQFGDTEPWDVPRTLRNAVLRSGAMSLDVVDLEVSETEHRTRAAVALCVDTSWSMVQDGRWVPMKRTALALHHLVRTRFRTDALQLVTFGRYAEAVDIGQLTALEGVWEQGTNLHHALLLAGRHLRRHPDAQPVVLVVTDGEPTAHLEPEGDAEFNYPPLPRTLTKTLNEVDALARLGATISVFKLGDDPRLAQFVDIVARRGGGRVVSPDEEGLGAAVVSDYLKSRRRRR
;
A
#
# COMPACT_ATOMS: atom_id res chain seq x y z
N MET A 1 -29.77 3.03 -33.74
CA MET A 1 -28.84 2.01 -33.19
C MET A 1 -29.64 0.98 -32.43
N ARG A 2 -29.56 -0.31 -32.76
CA ARG A 2 -30.20 -1.39 -32.00
C ARG A 2 -29.21 -1.88 -30.95
N TYR A 3 -29.45 -1.60 -29.67
CA TYR A 3 -28.67 -2.17 -28.58
C TYR A 3 -29.03 -3.65 -28.42
N ARG A 4 -28.01 -4.53 -28.43
CA ARG A 4 -28.16 -5.94 -28.06
C ARG A 4 -27.65 -6.10 -26.61
N TYR A 5 -28.51 -6.61 -25.75
CA TYR A 5 -28.09 -7.08 -24.43
C TYR A 5 -27.26 -8.34 -24.66
N GLY A 6 -26.00 -8.30 -24.27
CA GLY A 6 -25.09 -9.44 -24.24
C GLY A 6 -24.75 -9.79 -22.79
N ARG A 7 -24.21 -10.99 -22.57
CA ARG A 7 -23.63 -11.33 -21.26
C ARG A 7 -22.47 -10.37 -21.00
N TRP A 8 -22.44 -9.75 -19.80
CA TRP A 8 -21.33 -8.87 -19.41
C TRP A 8 -20.03 -9.67 -19.46
N GLY A 9 -19.06 -9.24 -20.25
CA GLY A 9 -17.81 -9.95 -20.52
C GLY A 9 -16.61 -9.47 -19.69
N GLY A 10 -16.85 -8.88 -18.52
CA GLY A 10 -15.80 -8.29 -17.69
C GLY A 10 -15.50 -6.83 -18.08
N GLY A 11 -15.17 -6.00 -17.13
CA GLY A 11 -14.95 -4.56 -17.28
C GLY A 11 -15.61 -3.81 -16.14
N ALA A 12 -15.47 -2.48 -16.09
CA ALA A 12 -16.15 -1.66 -15.10
C ALA A 12 -17.66 -1.91 -15.18
N ASP A 13 -18.29 -2.22 -14.05
CA ASP A 13 -19.75 -2.36 -13.97
C ASP A 13 -20.40 -1.02 -14.31
N PRO A 14 -21.13 -0.91 -15.43
CA PRO A 14 -21.75 0.36 -15.84
C PRO A 14 -22.86 0.83 -14.89
N LEU A 15 -23.31 -0.06 -14.00
CA LEU A 15 -24.33 0.23 -12.97
C LEU A 15 -23.73 0.48 -11.59
N ALA A 16 -22.42 0.24 -11.41
CA ALA A 16 -21.74 0.57 -10.17
C ALA A 16 -21.72 2.09 -9.99
N PRO A 17 -22.08 2.64 -8.81
CA PRO A 17 -21.90 4.05 -8.57
C PRO A 17 -20.43 4.43 -8.82
N PRO A 18 -20.16 5.54 -9.53
CA PRO A 18 -18.80 5.98 -9.75
C PRO A 18 -18.12 6.16 -8.39
N VAL A 19 -16.83 5.76 -8.31
CA VAL A 19 -16.03 5.98 -7.10
C VAL A 19 -16.08 7.47 -6.75
N ASP A 20 -16.50 7.82 -5.54
CA ASP A 20 -16.52 9.22 -5.11
C ASP A 20 -15.09 9.72 -4.87
N LEU A 21 -14.47 10.17 -5.97
CA LEU A 21 -13.15 10.79 -5.95
C LEU A 21 -13.07 12.01 -5.01
N ARG A 22 -14.21 12.65 -4.73
CA ARG A 22 -14.23 13.80 -3.86
C ARG A 22 -14.07 13.36 -2.41
N ALA A 23 -14.81 12.34 -2.00
CA ALA A 23 -14.68 11.73 -0.68
C ALA A 23 -13.26 11.16 -0.48
N ALA A 24 -12.72 10.46 -1.49
CA ALA A 24 -11.36 9.93 -1.44
C ALA A 24 -10.28 11.02 -1.30
N VAL A 25 -10.41 12.14 -2.02
CA VAL A 25 -9.48 13.28 -1.92
C VAL A 25 -9.61 14.00 -0.57
N ASP A 26 -10.82 14.12 -0.03
CA ASP A 26 -11.06 14.75 1.26
C ASP A 26 -10.52 13.86 2.39
N GLU A 27 -10.63 12.52 2.28
CA GLU A 27 -10.03 11.55 3.21
C GLU A 27 -8.49 11.57 3.14
N LEU A 28 -7.93 11.46 1.92
CA LEU A 28 -6.48 11.59 1.69
C LEU A 28 -5.96 12.92 2.27
N GLY A 29 -6.73 14.00 2.06
CA GLY A 29 -6.42 15.31 2.61
C GLY A 29 -6.41 15.32 4.13
N ARG A 30 -7.34 14.65 4.78
CA ARG A 30 -7.41 14.52 6.24
C ARG A 30 -6.18 13.80 6.78
N GLU A 31 -5.85 12.64 6.25
CA GLU A 31 -4.67 11.86 6.65
C GLU A 31 -3.36 12.67 6.50
N ILE A 32 -3.20 13.40 5.37
CA ILE A 32 -2.03 14.26 5.16
C ILE A 32 -2.02 15.43 6.16
N MET A 33 -3.17 16.00 6.46
CA MET A 33 -3.32 17.05 7.46
C MET A 33 -3.08 16.54 8.89
N GLU A 34 -3.30 15.25 9.13
CA GLU A 34 -2.95 14.54 10.36
C GLU A 34 -1.47 14.11 10.43
N GLY A 35 -0.69 14.45 9.41
CA GLY A 35 0.77 14.30 9.41
C GLY A 35 1.29 13.15 8.56
N ALA A 36 0.41 12.35 7.96
CA ALA A 36 0.84 11.30 7.04
C ALA A 36 1.52 11.86 5.80
N SER A 37 2.46 11.10 5.20
CA SER A 37 2.95 11.41 3.86
C SER A 37 1.87 11.08 2.82
N PRO A 38 1.90 11.69 1.61
CA PRO A 38 0.95 11.33 0.56
C PRO A 38 0.96 9.85 0.20
N ASN A 39 2.11 9.18 0.33
CA ASN A 39 2.26 7.76 0.07
C ASN A 39 1.62 6.90 1.17
N SER A 40 1.86 7.24 2.44
CA SER A 40 1.25 6.52 3.56
C SER A 40 -0.26 6.78 3.64
N ALA A 41 -0.71 8.00 3.36
CA ALA A 41 -2.13 8.34 3.31
C ALA A 41 -2.87 7.58 2.19
N LEU A 42 -2.27 7.47 0.99
CA LEU A 42 -2.86 6.67 -0.09
C LEU A 42 -2.92 5.18 0.28
N ARG A 43 -1.84 4.63 0.85
CA ARG A 43 -1.84 3.23 1.30
C ARG A 43 -2.91 2.98 2.35
N GLU A 44 -3.03 3.86 3.34
CA GLU A 44 -4.03 3.72 4.39
C GLU A 44 -5.45 3.81 3.83
N LEU A 45 -5.69 4.75 2.90
CA LEU A 45 -6.96 4.86 2.18
C LEU A 45 -7.34 3.57 1.45
N LEU A 46 -6.39 2.97 0.73
CA LEU A 46 -6.61 1.72 0.00
C LEU A 46 -6.78 0.52 0.94
N ARG A 47 -6.08 0.51 2.07
CA ARG A 47 -6.19 -0.54 3.09
C ARG A 47 -7.54 -0.53 3.78
N ARG A 48 -8.04 0.66 4.17
CA ARG A 48 -9.36 0.81 4.80
C ARG A 48 -10.51 0.70 3.82
N GLY A 49 -10.31 1.17 2.58
CA GLY A 49 -11.35 1.35 1.59
C GLY A 49 -12.04 2.71 1.71
N VAL A 50 -12.93 3.02 0.76
CA VAL A 50 -13.65 4.30 0.67
C VAL A 50 -15.11 4.03 0.32
N ASP A 51 -16.02 4.73 0.99
CA ASP A 51 -17.44 4.88 0.60
C ASP A 51 -18.15 3.59 0.17
N GLY A 52 -18.19 2.59 1.07
CA GLY A 52 -18.86 1.31 0.81
C GLY A 52 -18.04 0.33 -0.05
N THR A 53 -16.82 0.69 -0.45
CA THR A 53 -15.85 -0.23 -1.06
C THR A 53 -14.95 -0.78 0.05
N ARG A 54 -14.86 -2.10 0.17
CA ARG A 54 -14.02 -2.76 1.17
C ARG A 54 -12.55 -2.56 0.80
N GLY A 55 -11.73 -2.28 1.82
CA GLY A 55 -10.30 -2.08 1.64
C GLY A 55 -9.51 -3.38 1.51
N LEU A 56 -8.23 -3.25 1.18
CA LEU A 56 -7.30 -4.39 1.05
C LEU A 56 -7.17 -5.21 2.34
N ASP A 57 -7.29 -4.58 3.51
CA ASP A 57 -7.21 -5.28 4.81
C ASP A 57 -8.41 -6.22 5.03
N ASP A 58 -9.62 -5.82 4.64
CA ASP A 58 -10.80 -6.69 4.69
C ASP A 58 -10.64 -7.87 3.74
N LEU A 59 -10.21 -7.62 2.50
CA LEU A 59 -9.96 -8.67 1.51
C LEU A 59 -8.90 -9.65 2.00
N THR A 60 -7.79 -9.15 2.51
CA THR A 60 -6.71 -9.98 3.09
C THR A 60 -7.20 -10.80 4.29
N SER A 61 -7.98 -10.19 5.18
CA SER A 61 -8.56 -10.91 6.33
C SER A 61 -9.48 -12.05 5.89
N ARG A 62 -10.29 -11.84 4.86
CA ARG A 62 -11.17 -12.87 4.28
C ARG A 62 -10.37 -14.01 3.63
N LEU A 63 -9.25 -13.69 2.95
CA LEU A 63 -8.34 -14.73 2.42
C LEU A 63 -7.77 -15.59 3.55
N TRP A 64 -7.27 -14.97 4.62
CA TRP A 64 -6.76 -15.70 5.78
C TRP A 64 -7.82 -16.54 6.49
N GLN A 65 -9.05 -16.03 6.58
CA GLN A 65 -10.17 -16.79 7.11
C GLN A 65 -10.47 -18.00 6.22
N ARG A 66 -10.54 -17.82 4.89
CA ARG A 66 -10.76 -18.89 3.93
C ARG A 66 -9.66 -19.95 4.03
N ARG A 67 -8.39 -19.50 4.01
CA ARG A 67 -7.21 -20.36 4.17
C ARG A 67 -7.28 -21.21 5.44
N SER A 68 -7.52 -20.55 6.57
CA SER A 68 -7.62 -21.25 7.86
C SER A 68 -8.84 -22.16 7.96
N SER A 69 -9.94 -21.86 7.26
CA SER A 69 -11.10 -22.73 7.21
C SER A 69 -10.80 -24.04 6.47
N ILE A 70 -10.09 -23.97 5.33
CA ILE A 70 -9.65 -25.16 4.59
C ILE A 70 -8.78 -26.05 5.49
N GLN A 71 -7.76 -25.46 6.15
CA GLN A 71 -6.84 -26.21 7.02
C GLN A 71 -7.50 -26.83 8.26
N ARG A 72 -8.52 -26.15 8.83
CA ARG A 72 -9.22 -26.62 10.04
C ARG A 72 -10.34 -27.60 9.77
N ARG A 73 -10.87 -27.60 8.55
CA ARG A 73 -12.00 -28.45 8.18
C ARG A 73 -11.53 -29.83 7.75
N HIS A 74 -10.43 -29.95 7.02
CA HIS A 74 -10.05 -31.13 6.28
C HIS A 74 -8.84 -31.86 6.87
N ARG A 75 -8.72 -33.16 6.54
CA ARG A 75 -7.55 -34.02 6.76
C ARG A 75 -7.20 -34.78 5.48
N LEU A 76 -5.94 -35.14 5.29
CA LEU A 76 -5.40 -35.67 4.01
C LEU A 76 -5.35 -37.21 3.94
N ASP A 77 -6.03 -37.93 4.81
CA ASP A 77 -6.01 -39.40 4.87
C ASP A 77 -7.29 -40.05 4.33
N GLY A 78 -8.08 -39.33 3.56
CA GLY A 78 -9.36 -39.81 3.07
C GLY A 78 -9.27 -41.10 2.26
N THR A 79 -8.35 -41.13 1.28
CA THR A 79 -8.11 -42.32 0.45
C THR A 79 -7.68 -43.53 1.29
N LEU A 80 -6.77 -43.33 2.25
CA LEU A 80 -6.32 -44.40 3.15
C LEU A 80 -7.46 -44.92 4.04
N THR A 81 -8.31 -44.01 4.49
CA THR A 81 -9.52 -44.38 5.29
C THR A 81 -10.50 -45.19 4.47
N GLU A 82 -10.76 -44.81 3.21
CA GLU A 82 -11.68 -45.50 2.31
C GLU A 82 -11.14 -46.88 1.92
N VAL A 83 -9.82 -46.98 1.61
CA VAL A 83 -9.17 -48.27 1.36
C VAL A 83 -9.29 -49.21 2.57
N ARG A 84 -9.09 -48.68 3.79
CA ARG A 84 -9.22 -49.47 5.02
C ARG A 84 -10.65 -49.96 5.20
N GLN A 85 -11.65 -49.13 4.98
CA GLN A 85 -13.07 -49.53 5.06
C GLN A 85 -13.43 -50.60 4.03
N LEU A 86 -12.94 -50.50 2.81
CA LEU A 86 -13.15 -51.51 1.77
C LEU A 86 -12.46 -52.82 2.12
N LEU A 87 -11.25 -52.75 2.68
CA LEU A 87 -10.52 -53.96 3.14
C LEU A 87 -11.27 -54.63 4.29
N ASP A 88 -11.69 -53.88 5.30
CA ASP A 88 -12.49 -54.44 6.42
C ASP A 88 -13.78 -55.12 5.92
N LYS A 89 -14.46 -54.44 4.98
CA LYS A 89 -15.67 -55.02 4.34
C LYS A 89 -15.35 -56.32 3.60
N ALA A 90 -14.25 -56.39 2.85
CA ALA A 90 -13.82 -57.59 2.16
C ALA A 90 -13.54 -58.72 3.13
N LEU A 91 -12.77 -58.46 4.20
CA LEU A 91 -12.41 -59.43 5.24
C LEU A 91 -13.63 -59.96 5.99
N GLU A 92 -14.59 -59.06 6.34
CA GLU A 92 -15.85 -59.48 6.99
C GLU A 92 -16.72 -60.34 6.08
N ALA A 93 -16.85 -60.01 4.80
CA ALA A 93 -17.60 -60.80 3.83
C ALA A 93 -17.01 -62.17 3.60
N GLU A 94 -15.65 -62.25 3.54
CA GLU A 94 -14.96 -63.53 3.39
C GLU A 94 -15.09 -64.39 4.64
N ARG A 95 -14.85 -63.84 5.84
CA ARG A 95 -15.04 -64.57 7.11
C ARG A 95 -16.48 -65.09 7.27
N ARG A 96 -17.49 -64.33 6.86
CA ARG A 96 -18.89 -64.79 6.86
C ARG A 96 -19.11 -65.94 5.90
N ALA A 97 -18.43 -66.01 4.77
CA ALA A 97 -18.53 -67.11 3.81
C ALA A 97 -17.77 -68.37 4.26
N LEU A 98 -16.67 -68.22 4.97
CA LEU A 98 -15.84 -69.33 5.48
C LEU A 98 -16.42 -69.95 6.76
N PHE A 99 -17.05 -69.17 7.63
CA PHE A 99 -17.52 -69.61 8.95
C PHE A 99 -18.44 -70.86 8.92
N PRO A 100 -19.40 -71.01 7.99
CA PRO A 100 -20.29 -72.20 7.94
C PRO A 100 -19.62 -73.47 7.39
N ASP A 101 -18.46 -73.32 6.74
CA ASP A 101 -17.73 -74.45 6.11
C ASP A 101 -16.77 -75.12 7.10
N PRO A 102 -16.99 -76.39 7.48
CA PRO A 102 -16.16 -77.11 8.41
C PRO A 102 -14.87 -77.68 7.79
N SER A 103 -14.62 -77.48 6.50
CA SER A 103 -13.48 -78.06 5.78
C SER A 103 -12.14 -77.48 6.26
N ASP A 104 -11.08 -78.33 6.15
CA ASP A 104 -9.72 -77.92 6.48
C ASP A 104 -9.22 -76.72 5.62
N ASP A 105 -9.68 -76.65 4.37
CA ASP A 105 -9.42 -75.52 3.48
C ASP A 105 -10.00 -74.20 4.01
N ALA A 106 -11.25 -74.26 4.50
CA ALA A 106 -11.87 -73.06 5.10
C ALA A 106 -11.11 -72.62 6.37
N ARG A 107 -10.71 -73.53 7.22
CA ARG A 107 -9.90 -73.23 8.44
C ARG A 107 -8.53 -72.69 8.12
N PHE A 108 -7.87 -73.23 7.08
CA PHE A 108 -6.61 -72.70 6.62
C PHE A 108 -6.72 -71.25 6.12
N ARG A 109 -7.75 -70.95 5.36
CA ARG A 109 -8.04 -69.58 4.86
C ARG A 109 -8.36 -68.63 6.01
N GLU A 110 -9.16 -69.02 7.00
CA GLU A 110 -9.40 -68.22 8.20
C GLU A 110 -8.10 -67.88 8.92
N ALA A 111 -7.21 -68.90 9.13
CA ALA A 111 -5.90 -68.67 9.74
C ALA A 111 -5.01 -67.72 8.91
N GLN A 112 -5.10 -67.80 7.58
CA GLN A 112 -4.39 -66.85 6.69
C GLN A 112 -4.92 -65.41 6.84
N LEU A 113 -6.26 -65.22 6.95
CA LEU A 113 -6.82 -63.89 7.20
C LEU A 113 -6.48 -63.33 8.59
N ASP A 114 -6.32 -64.22 9.60
CA ASP A 114 -5.95 -63.80 10.95
C ASP A 114 -4.44 -63.49 11.09
N ALA A 115 -3.61 -64.01 10.18
CA ALA A 115 -2.17 -63.75 10.12
C ALA A 115 -1.80 -62.51 9.33
N LEU A 116 -2.76 -61.75 8.80
CA LEU A 116 -2.50 -60.55 8.01
C LEU A 116 -1.77 -59.47 8.80
N PRO A 117 -0.79 -58.77 8.17
CA PRO A 117 -0.07 -57.68 8.81
C PRO A 117 -1.03 -56.53 9.17
N PRO A 118 -0.71 -55.76 10.25
CA PRO A 118 -1.60 -54.66 10.71
C PRO A 118 -1.63 -53.45 9.77
N GLY A 119 -0.67 -53.31 8.86
CA GLY A 119 -0.59 -52.23 7.89
C GLY A 119 -1.50 -52.47 6.69
N THR A 120 -2.33 -51.49 6.30
CA THR A 120 -3.28 -51.62 5.20
C THR A 120 -2.62 -51.99 3.88
N ALA A 121 -1.48 -51.37 3.54
CA ALA A 121 -0.75 -51.67 2.31
C ALA A 121 -0.17 -53.07 2.28
N ALA A 122 0.40 -53.52 3.40
CA ALA A 122 0.96 -54.87 3.54
C ALA A 122 -0.15 -55.96 3.48
N ALA A 123 -1.30 -55.72 4.12
CA ALA A 123 -2.47 -56.60 4.05
C ALA A 123 -3.03 -56.66 2.62
N VAL A 124 -3.18 -55.54 1.93
CA VAL A 124 -3.61 -55.53 0.51
C VAL A 124 -2.62 -56.26 -0.38
N GLN A 125 -1.32 -56.15 -0.10
CA GLN A 125 -0.27 -56.86 -0.84
C GLN A 125 -0.43 -58.39 -0.69
N GLU A 126 -0.60 -58.84 0.52
CA GLU A 126 -0.71 -60.27 0.80
C GLU A 126 -1.98 -60.87 0.20
N LEU A 127 -3.08 -60.11 0.24
CA LEU A 127 -4.37 -60.49 -0.34
C LEU A 127 -4.43 -60.36 -1.87
N SER A 128 -3.43 -59.78 -2.51
CA SER A 128 -3.40 -59.63 -3.98
C SER A 128 -3.42 -60.96 -4.74
N SER A 129 -2.88 -62.01 -4.12
CA SER A 129 -2.88 -63.41 -4.63
C SER A 129 -3.91 -64.30 -3.96
N TYR A 130 -4.75 -63.78 -3.06
CA TYR A 130 -5.74 -64.54 -2.33
C TYR A 130 -6.93 -64.90 -3.22
N ASP A 131 -7.36 -66.16 -3.19
CA ASP A 131 -8.53 -66.62 -3.95
C ASP A 131 -9.80 -66.48 -3.10
N TRP A 132 -10.52 -65.41 -3.34
CA TRP A 132 -11.74 -65.04 -2.62
C TRP A 132 -12.89 -66.02 -2.88
N ARG A 133 -13.44 -66.62 -1.84
CA ARG A 133 -14.67 -67.43 -1.93
C ARG A 133 -15.95 -66.57 -2.02
N SER A 134 -15.98 -65.48 -1.26
CA SER A 134 -17.09 -64.55 -1.30
C SER A 134 -16.99 -63.67 -2.52
N ARG A 135 -18.08 -63.62 -3.30
CA ARG A 135 -18.20 -62.67 -4.43
C ARG A 135 -18.18 -61.22 -3.93
N GLU A 136 -18.85 -60.98 -2.78
CA GLU A 136 -18.88 -59.65 -2.16
C GLU A 136 -17.49 -59.20 -1.70
N ALA A 137 -16.71 -60.12 -1.14
CA ALA A 137 -15.32 -59.86 -0.73
C ALA A 137 -14.42 -59.53 -1.92
N ARG A 138 -14.54 -60.30 -3.01
CA ARG A 138 -13.79 -60.07 -4.24
C ARG A 138 -14.14 -58.71 -4.84
N GLU A 139 -15.41 -58.37 -4.96
CA GLU A 139 -15.86 -57.07 -5.50
C GLU A 139 -15.36 -55.92 -4.63
N ALA A 140 -15.37 -56.02 -3.30
CA ALA A 140 -14.86 -55.01 -2.41
C ALA A 140 -13.33 -54.85 -2.54
N PHE A 141 -12.60 -55.95 -2.72
CA PHE A 141 -11.14 -55.88 -2.94
C PHE A 141 -10.76 -55.32 -4.31
N GLU A 142 -11.51 -55.60 -5.37
CA GLU A 142 -11.34 -55.01 -6.68
C GLU A 142 -11.60 -53.49 -6.65
N GLN A 143 -12.57 -53.02 -5.84
CA GLN A 143 -12.86 -51.60 -5.63
C GLN A 143 -11.66 -50.85 -5.04
N ILE A 144 -10.80 -51.48 -4.22
CA ILE A 144 -9.59 -50.85 -3.69
C ILE A 144 -8.64 -50.43 -4.82
N ARG A 145 -8.43 -51.33 -5.78
CA ARG A 145 -7.55 -51.03 -6.93
C ARG A 145 -8.12 -49.95 -7.82
N ASP A 146 -9.42 -50.01 -8.06
CA ASP A 146 -10.10 -49.01 -8.89
C ASP A 146 -10.15 -47.63 -8.23
N LEU A 147 -10.35 -47.59 -6.90
CA LEU A 147 -10.28 -46.38 -6.10
C LEU A 147 -8.91 -45.73 -6.19
N LEU A 148 -7.84 -46.48 -5.89
CA LEU A 148 -6.49 -45.97 -5.94
C LEU A 148 -6.12 -45.45 -7.33
N GLY A 149 -6.59 -46.13 -8.39
CA GLY A 149 -6.37 -45.68 -9.75
C GLY A 149 -7.06 -44.39 -10.09
N ARG A 150 -8.31 -44.27 -9.72
CA ARG A 150 -9.09 -43.03 -9.93
C ARG A 150 -8.50 -41.85 -9.15
N GLU A 151 -8.14 -42.07 -7.89
CA GLU A 151 -7.56 -41.02 -7.03
C GLU A 151 -6.19 -40.53 -7.52
N LEU A 152 -5.29 -41.43 -7.94
CA LEU A 152 -3.99 -41.06 -8.50
C LEU A 152 -4.08 -40.29 -9.80
N LEU A 153 -5.06 -40.58 -10.63
CA LEU A 153 -5.32 -39.86 -11.89
C LEU A 153 -5.98 -38.52 -11.60
N ASP A 154 -6.96 -38.47 -10.71
CA ASP A 154 -7.64 -37.23 -10.35
C ASP A 154 -6.70 -36.21 -9.71
N GLN A 155 -5.71 -36.67 -8.99
CA GLN A 155 -4.64 -35.84 -8.42
C GLN A 155 -3.86 -35.04 -9.48
N ARG A 156 -3.73 -35.59 -10.70
CA ARG A 156 -2.96 -34.97 -11.82
C ARG A 156 -3.88 -34.33 -12.86
N PHE A 157 -5.04 -34.95 -13.08
CA PHE A 157 -6.00 -34.57 -14.09
C PHE A 157 -7.36 -34.33 -13.44
N GLN A 158 -7.69 -33.09 -13.18
CA GLN A 158 -8.88 -32.71 -12.42
C GLN A 158 -10.18 -33.22 -13.05
N GLY A 159 -11.05 -33.79 -12.23
CA GLY A 159 -12.33 -34.33 -12.67
C GLY A 159 -12.27 -35.71 -13.30
N MET A 160 -11.11 -36.35 -13.33
CA MET A 160 -10.96 -37.69 -13.89
C MET A 160 -11.72 -38.75 -13.06
N LYS A 161 -11.77 -38.56 -11.74
CA LYS A 161 -12.60 -39.39 -10.83
C LYS A 161 -14.06 -39.47 -11.26
N ASN A 162 -14.62 -38.37 -11.71
CA ASN A 162 -16.01 -38.28 -12.15
C ASN A 162 -16.23 -38.84 -13.56
N ALA A 163 -15.19 -38.82 -14.41
CA ALA A 163 -15.25 -39.33 -15.77
C ALA A 163 -15.06 -40.85 -15.86
N LEU A 164 -14.37 -41.43 -14.88
CA LEU A 164 -14.07 -42.86 -14.82
C LEU A 164 -14.95 -43.54 -13.76
N SER A 165 -16.08 -44.10 -14.19
CA SER A 165 -16.99 -44.88 -13.30
C SER A 165 -16.35 -46.21 -12.89
N ASN A 166 -15.65 -46.88 -13.81
CA ASN A 166 -14.86 -48.10 -13.59
C ASN A 166 -13.59 -48.02 -14.42
N VAL A 167 -12.42 -48.35 -13.83
CA VAL A 167 -11.16 -48.41 -14.58
C VAL A 167 -11.08 -49.78 -15.26
N ASP A 168 -11.56 -49.88 -16.51
CA ASP A 168 -11.39 -51.08 -17.31
C ASP A 168 -9.99 -51.15 -17.93
N SER A 169 -9.55 -52.34 -18.36
CA SER A 169 -8.26 -52.57 -19.01
C SER A 169 -8.05 -51.67 -20.24
N ALA A 170 -9.12 -51.39 -20.97
CA ALA A 170 -9.13 -50.49 -22.12
C ALA A 170 -8.86 -49.03 -21.73
N ASP A 171 -9.37 -48.59 -20.58
CA ASP A 171 -9.12 -47.27 -20.03
C ASP A 171 -7.65 -47.09 -19.55
N VAL A 172 -7.11 -48.11 -18.91
CA VAL A 172 -5.69 -48.12 -18.51
C VAL A 172 -4.76 -47.98 -19.72
N GLU A 173 -5.03 -48.70 -20.80
CA GLU A 173 -4.25 -48.56 -22.04
C GLU A 173 -4.41 -47.19 -22.70
N ARG A 174 -5.59 -46.58 -22.62
CA ARG A 174 -5.85 -45.23 -23.13
C ARG A 174 -5.08 -44.19 -22.34
N ILE A 175 -5.04 -44.30 -21.04
CA ILE A 175 -4.28 -43.45 -20.14
C ILE A 175 -2.75 -43.61 -20.37
N GLN A 176 -2.27 -44.82 -20.49
CA GLN A 176 -0.86 -45.09 -20.81
C GLN A 176 -0.43 -44.50 -22.15
N ARG A 177 -1.31 -44.54 -23.15
CA ARG A 177 -1.07 -43.89 -24.46
C ARG A 177 -1.02 -42.39 -24.32
N MET A 178 -1.99 -41.78 -23.61
CA MET A 178 -2.04 -40.36 -23.37
C MET A 178 -0.78 -39.87 -22.64
N LEU A 179 -0.34 -40.56 -21.56
CA LEU A 179 0.87 -40.18 -20.80
C LEU A 179 2.16 -40.33 -21.66
N ARG A 180 2.25 -41.33 -22.51
CA ARG A 180 3.39 -41.47 -23.44
C ARG A 180 3.43 -40.33 -24.46
N ASP A 181 2.29 -40.02 -25.06
CA ASP A 181 2.17 -38.94 -26.05
C ASP A 181 2.43 -37.57 -25.40
N LEU A 182 1.96 -37.36 -24.15
CA LEU A 182 2.23 -36.17 -23.35
C LEU A 182 3.73 -35.99 -23.04
N ASN A 183 4.38 -37.05 -22.51
CA ASN A 183 5.81 -36.99 -22.20
C ASN A 183 6.63 -36.70 -23.47
N ALA A 184 6.29 -37.31 -24.61
CA ALA A 184 6.96 -37.05 -25.90
C ALA A 184 6.73 -35.60 -26.37
N LEU A 185 5.56 -35.02 -26.15
CA LEU A 185 5.28 -33.61 -26.44
C LEU A 185 6.13 -32.68 -25.59
N LEU A 186 6.17 -32.93 -24.27
CA LEU A 186 6.93 -32.10 -23.33
C LEU A 186 8.45 -32.21 -23.56
N GLU A 187 8.96 -33.39 -23.92
CA GLU A 187 10.36 -33.57 -24.30
C GLU A 187 10.70 -32.80 -25.58
N ALA A 188 9.82 -32.84 -26.59
CA ALA A 188 10.00 -32.08 -27.81
C ALA A 188 10.00 -30.57 -27.57
N HIS A 189 9.12 -30.09 -26.68
CA HIS A 189 9.08 -28.68 -26.25
C HIS A 189 10.37 -28.30 -25.49
N ALA A 190 10.83 -29.12 -24.56
CA ALA A 190 12.09 -28.92 -23.81
C ALA A 190 13.32 -28.86 -24.72
N ALA A 191 13.29 -29.62 -25.82
CA ALA A 191 14.35 -29.63 -26.84
C ALA A 191 14.24 -28.46 -27.83
N GLY A 192 13.22 -27.61 -27.76
CA GLY A 192 12.99 -26.51 -28.70
C GLY A 192 12.63 -26.94 -30.11
N ALA A 193 11.99 -28.10 -30.30
CA ALA A 193 11.64 -28.63 -31.59
C ALA A 193 10.67 -27.71 -32.35
N PRO A 194 10.94 -27.37 -33.64
CA PRO A 194 10.16 -26.39 -34.38
C PRO A 194 8.73 -26.87 -34.72
N ASP A 195 8.46 -28.16 -34.64
CA ASP A 195 7.18 -28.80 -34.91
C ASP A 195 6.27 -28.95 -33.66
N THR A 196 6.69 -28.41 -32.55
CA THR A 196 5.96 -28.46 -31.24
C THR A 196 4.49 -28.00 -31.36
N PRO A 197 4.15 -26.87 -32.01
CA PRO A 197 2.74 -26.45 -32.11
C PRO A 197 1.88 -27.49 -32.86
N ARG A 198 2.40 -28.09 -33.91
CA ARG A 198 1.70 -29.12 -34.68
C ARG A 198 1.49 -30.39 -33.84
N ARG A 199 2.50 -30.79 -33.07
CA ARG A 199 2.38 -31.94 -32.16
C ARG A 199 1.35 -31.68 -31.04
N PHE A 200 1.27 -30.45 -30.58
CA PHE A 200 0.26 -30.04 -29.58
C PHE A 200 -1.16 -30.19 -30.18
N ASP A 201 -1.40 -29.69 -31.38
CA ASP A 201 -2.71 -29.80 -32.02
C ASP A 201 -3.11 -31.27 -32.27
N GLU A 202 -2.15 -32.14 -32.62
CA GLU A 202 -2.37 -33.57 -32.77
C GLU A 202 -2.68 -34.24 -31.40
N PHE A 203 -1.96 -33.87 -30.35
CA PHE A 203 -2.16 -34.34 -28.99
C PHE A 203 -3.56 -33.95 -28.46
N MET A 204 -3.93 -32.69 -28.57
CA MET A 204 -5.24 -32.19 -28.12
C MET A 204 -6.40 -32.82 -28.90
N ARG A 205 -6.22 -33.09 -30.19
CA ARG A 205 -7.24 -33.80 -31.00
C ARG A 205 -7.46 -35.24 -30.56
N LYS A 206 -6.42 -35.92 -30.07
CA LYS A 206 -6.49 -37.32 -29.61
C LYS A 206 -6.89 -37.46 -28.15
N HIS A 207 -6.47 -36.50 -27.31
CA HIS A 207 -6.51 -36.61 -25.86
C HIS A 207 -7.16 -35.41 -25.16
N GLY A 208 -7.79 -34.51 -25.90
CA GLY A 208 -8.40 -33.30 -25.34
C GLY A 208 -9.43 -33.55 -24.25
N ASP A 209 -10.10 -34.70 -24.29
CA ASP A 209 -11.06 -35.11 -23.28
C ASP A 209 -10.47 -35.21 -21.86
N PHE A 210 -9.15 -35.37 -21.73
CA PHE A 210 -8.42 -35.38 -20.46
C PHE A 210 -8.12 -33.99 -19.90
N PHE A 211 -8.35 -32.93 -20.72
CA PHE A 211 -7.99 -31.55 -20.38
C PHE A 211 -9.20 -30.61 -20.54
N PRO A 212 -10.11 -30.61 -19.54
CA PRO A 212 -11.35 -29.82 -19.60
C PRO A 212 -11.09 -28.31 -19.65
N GLU A 213 -9.91 -27.83 -19.25
CA GLU A 213 -9.50 -26.42 -19.33
C GLU A 213 -9.20 -25.96 -20.75
N ASN A 214 -9.08 -26.90 -21.71
CA ASN A 214 -8.88 -26.62 -23.11
C ASN A 214 -7.71 -25.64 -23.37
N PRO A 215 -6.46 -25.97 -22.97
CA PRO A 215 -5.30 -25.12 -23.13
C PRO A 215 -5.08 -24.77 -24.61
N ARG A 216 -4.69 -23.55 -24.90
CA ARG A 216 -4.56 -23.02 -26.27
C ARG A 216 -3.19 -23.30 -26.88
N ASN A 217 -2.19 -23.55 -26.04
CA ASN A 217 -0.81 -23.83 -26.45
C ASN A 217 -0.12 -24.74 -25.44
N VAL A 218 1.11 -25.17 -25.77
CA VAL A 218 1.91 -26.05 -24.92
C VAL A 218 2.28 -25.40 -23.60
N ASP A 219 2.53 -24.08 -23.59
CA ASP A 219 2.93 -23.36 -22.36
C ASP A 219 1.79 -23.32 -21.35
N GLU A 220 0.54 -23.03 -21.76
CA GLU A 220 -0.64 -23.09 -20.90
C GLU A 220 -0.89 -24.50 -20.36
N LEU A 221 -0.65 -25.54 -21.20
CA LEU A 221 -0.75 -26.94 -20.74
C LEU A 221 0.31 -27.26 -19.69
N ILE A 222 1.55 -26.82 -19.90
CA ILE A 222 2.66 -27.01 -18.96
C ILE A 222 2.36 -26.29 -17.65
N ASP A 223 1.89 -25.05 -17.69
CA ASP A 223 1.56 -24.26 -16.49
C ASP A 223 0.48 -24.96 -15.66
N ALA A 224 -0.61 -25.39 -16.28
CA ALA A 224 -1.68 -26.10 -15.60
C ALA A 224 -1.21 -27.43 -14.98
N LEU A 225 -0.43 -28.22 -15.71
CA LEU A 225 0.09 -29.50 -15.24
C LEU A 225 1.16 -29.32 -14.14
N ALA A 226 2.05 -28.32 -14.27
CA ALA A 226 3.08 -28.03 -13.28
C ALA A 226 2.44 -27.58 -11.96
N ALA A 227 1.47 -26.66 -11.99
CA ALA A 227 0.76 -26.22 -10.80
C ALA A 227 0.07 -27.37 -10.06
N ARG A 228 -0.58 -28.28 -10.79
CA ARG A 228 -1.23 -29.47 -10.21
C ARG A 228 -0.23 -30.47 -9.67
N SER A 229 0.83 -30.72 -10.42
CA SER A 229 1.86 -31.66 -9.97
C SER A 229 2.58 -31.14 -8.72
N ALA A 230 2.84 -29.83 -8.66
CA ALA A 230 3.38 -29.18 -7.46
C ALA A 230 2.38 -29.26 -6.29
N ALA A 231 1.10 -29.04 -6.51
CA ALA A 231 0.06 -29.17 -5.49
C ALA A 231 -0.02 -30.61 -4.94
N ALA A 232 0.03 -31.60 -5.83
CA ALA A 232 0.09 -33.00 -5.45
C ALA A 232 1.34 -33.33 -4.62
N GLN A 233 2.49 -32.79 -5.00
CA GLN A 233 3.73 -32.97 -4.24
C GLN A 233 3.65 -32.33 -2.85
N ARG A 234 3.13 -31.10 -2.76
CA ARG A 234 2.91 -30.41 -1.48
C ARG A 234 1.93 -31.16 -0.58
N MET A 235 0.87 -31.76 -1.16
CA MET A 235 -0.04 -32.62 -0.43
C MET A 235 0.70 -33.84 0.16
N MET A 236 1.51 -34.53 -0.64
CA MET A 236 2.33 -35.66 -0.17
C MET A 236 3.32 -35.22 0.93
N ASN A 237 3.93 -34.04 0.79
CA ASN A 237 4.82 -33.48 1.81
C ASN A 237 4.07 -33.12 3.12
N SER A 238 2.77 -32.90 3.04
CA SER A 238 1.91 -32.55 4.18
C SER A 238 1.38 -33.75 4.97
N MET A 239 1.53 -34.96 4.41
CA MET A 239 1.21 -36.23 5.09
C MET A 239 2.33 -36.63 6.05
N THR A 240 1.99 -37.47 7.05
CA THR A 240 3.01 -38.12 7.88
C THR A 240 3.84 -39.10 7.06
N ASP A 241 5.05 -39.41 7.52
CA ASP A 241 5.93 -40.36 6.82
C ASP A 241 5.30 -41.74 6.68
N GLU A 242 4.53 -42.16 7.68
CA GLU A 242 3.76 -43.41 7.66
C GLU A 242 2.66 -43.39 6.59
N GLN A 243 1.85 -42.36 6.55
CA GLN A 243 0.79 -42.20 5.55
C GLN A 243 1.37 -42.16 4.14
N ARG A 244 2.48 -41.45 3.95
CA ARG A 244 3.18 -41.35 2.66
C ARG A 244 3.74 -42.71 2.20
N ALA A 245 4.39 -43.45 3.11
CA ALA A 245 4.90 -44.79 2.82
C ALA A 245 3.78 -45.77 2.48
N GLU A 246 2.69 -45.77 3.25
CA GLU A 246 1.52 -46.62 3.04
C GLU A 246 0.85 -46.33 1.68
N LEU A 247 0.63 -45.05 1.37
CA LEU A 247 0.04 -44.63 0.08
C LEU A 247 0.93 -44.96 -1.11
N SER A 248 2.27 -44.79 -0.96
CA SER A 248 3.25 -45.12 -2.00
C SER A 248 3.26 -46.63 -2.29
N ALA A 249 3.20 -47.48 -1.26
CA ALA A 249 3.13 -48.93 -1.42
C ALA A 249 1.83 -49.38 -2.11
N LEU A 250 0.66 -48.80 -1.72
CA LEU A 250 -0.62 -49.07 -2.35
C LEU A 250 -0.64 -48.64 -3.82
N SER A 251 -0.10 -47.48 -4.15
CA SER A 251 -0.05 -46.96 -5.52
C SER A 251 0.86 -47.77 -6.44
N GLN A 252 1.97 -48.29 -5.93
CA GLN A 252 2.84 -49.22 -6.68
C GLN A 252 2.13 -50.51 -7.05
N GLN A 253 1.30 -51.04 -6.16
CA GLN A 253 0.51 -52.24 -6.44
C GLN A 253 -0.60 -52.01 -7.48
N ALA A 254 -1.27 -50.83 -7.41
CA ALA A 254 -2.37 -50.55 -8.31
C ALA A 254 -1.92 -50.33 -9.77
N PHE A 255 -0.69 -49.79 -10.00
CA PHE A 255 -0.27 -49.30 -11.31
C PHE A 255 1.21 -49.50 -11.65
N GLY A 256 1.79 -50.69 -11.51
CA GLY A 256 3.20 -50.94 -11.77
C GLY A 256 3.83 -50.37 -13.06
N GLY A 257 3.03 -50.11 -14.10
CA GLY A 257 3.48 -49.50 -15.38
C GLY A 257 3.26 -48.01 -15.52
N ILE A 258 2.22 -47.45 -14.88
CA ILE A 258 1.84 -46.03 -15.00
C ILE A 258 2.69 -45.16 -14.07
N GLY A 259 3.13 -45.69 -12.93
CA GLY A 259 3.94 -44.98 -11.96
C GLY A 259 5.25 -44.40 -12.53
N SER A 260 5.92 -45.18 -13.40
CA SER A 260 7.15 -44.70 -14.09
C SER A 260 6.87 -43.53 -15.05
N GLN A 261 5.75 -43.54 -15.75
CA GLN A 261 5.37 -42.48 -16.69
C GLN A 261 4.98 -41.18 -15.95
N LEU A 262 4.30 -41.29 -14.81
CA LEU A 262 3.99 -40.16 -13.94
C LEU A 262 5.25 -39.55 -13.31
N SER A 263 6.20 -40.36 -12.86
CA SER A 263 7.48 -39.85 -12.32
C SER A 263 8.31 -39.15 -13.40
N THR A 264 8.25 -39.61 -14.65
CA THR A 264 8.88 -38.93 -15.78
C THR A 264 8.19 -37.58 -16.04
N LEU A 265 6.86 -37.56 -16.03
CA LEU A 265 6.09 -36.32 -16.17
C LEU A 265 6.48 -35.29 -15.10
N ASP A 266 6.49 -35.68 -13.82
CA ASP A 266 6.88 -34.79 -12.72
C ASP A 266 8.29 -34.23 -12.91
N SER A 267 9.26 -35.06 -13.30
CA SER A 267 10.63 -34.61 -13.53
C SER A 267 10.78 -33.65 -14.71
N LEU A 268 9.96 -33.80 -15.74
CA LEU A 268 9.89 -32.89 -16.88
C LEU A 268 9.26 -31.55 -16.48
N LEU A 269 8.14 -31.59 -15.75
CA LEU A 269 7.46 -30.38 -15.28
C LEU A 269 8.34 -29.57 -14.33
N GLN A 270 9.04 -30.20 -13.40
CA GLN A 270 10.00 -29.53 -12.51
C GLN A 270 11.12 -28.82 -13.28
N ARG A 271 11.61 -29.42 -14.38
CA ARG A 271 12.63 -28.79 -15.24
C ARG A 271 12.07 -27.64 -16.05
N LEU A 272 10.81 -27.74 -16.53
CA LEU A 272 10.18 -26.73 -17.38
C LEU A 272 9.65 -25.54 -16.56
N ARG A 273 9.25 -25.77 -15.32
CA ARG A 273 8.72 -24.73 -14.41
C ARG A 273 9.40 -24.80 -13.02
N PRO A 274 10.69 -24.43 -12.93
CA PRO A 274 11.42 -24.45 -11.66
C PRO A 274 10.92 -23.40 -10.65
N GLY A 275 10.14 -22.41 -11.11
CA GLY A 275 9.56 -21.35 -10.27
C GLY A 275 8.32 -21.77 -9.47
N GLU A 276 7.74 -22.95 -9.74
CA GLU A 276 6.65 -23.49 -8.94
C GLU A 276 7.14 -23.93 -7.57
N ASP A 277 6.28 -23.87 -6.56
CA ASP A 277 6.60 -24.33 -5.21
C ASP A 277 6.35 -25.83 -5.07
N TRP A 278 7.41 -26.62 -5.25
CA TRP A 278 7.41 -28.08 -5.14
C TRP A 278 7.65 -28.61 -3.71
N THR A 279 8.04 -27.74 -2.78
CA THR A 279 8.65 -28.18 -1.51
C THR A 279 7.80 -27.85 -0.28
N SER A 280 6.91 -26.88 -0.34
CA SER A 280 6.10 -26.49 0.81
C SER A 280 5.15 -27.59 1.28
N SER A 281 4.68 -27.45 2.51
CA SER A 281 3.69 -28.33 3.12
C SER A 281 2.69 -27.52 3.93
N ALA A 282 1.47 -28.03 4.10
CA ALA A 282 0.44 -27.41 4.91
C ALA A 282 -0.03 -28.35 6.01
N ARG A 283 -0.36 -27.81 7.18
CA ARG A 283 -0.89 -28.60 8.30
C ARG A 283 -2.42 -28.60 8.25
N PHE A 284 -2.99 -29.76 8.04
CA PHE A 284 -4.43 -30.02 8.14
C PHE A 284 -4.76 -30.65 9.50
N ARG A 285 -5.81 -30.16 10.17
CA ARG A 285 -6.16 -30.58 11.54
C ARG A 285 -7.67 -30.84 11.68
N GLY A 286 -8.38 -30.98 10.58
CA GLY A 286 -9.82 -31.16 10.55
C GLY A 286 -10.25 -32.62 10.70
N GLN A 287 -11.56 -32.85 10.56
CA GLN A 287 -12.17 -34.18 10.64
C GLN A 287 -12.65 -34.68 9.29
N ASP A 288 -12.94 -33.79 8.34
CA ASP A 288 -13.43 -34.17 7.02
C ASP A 288 -12.27 -34.76 6.18
N PRO A 289 -12.32 -36.07 5.84
CA PRO A 289 -11.29 -36.71 5.06
C PRO A 289 -11.33 -36.26 3.61
N LEU A 290 -10.18 -35.89 3.02
CA LEU A 290 -10.03 -35.60 1.60
C LEU A 290 -9.35 -36.77 0.89
N GLY A 291 -9.82 -37.10 -0.30
CA GLY A 291 -9.11 -37.96 -1.25
C GLY A 291 -7.89 -37.28 -1.85
N LEU A 292 -7.12 -38.01 -2.68
CA LEU A 292 -5.87 -37.48 -3.28
C LEU A 292 -6.14 -36.33 -4.24
N GLY A 293 -7.17 -36.43 -5.08
CA GLY A 293 -7.56 -35.38 -6.00
C GLY A 293 -8.07 -34.13 -5.26
N GLU A 294 -8.96 -34.31 -4.28
CA GLU A 294 -9.48 -33.23 -3.45
C GLU A 294 -8.39 -32.58 -2.58
N GLY A 295 -7.45 -33.40 -2.04
CA GLY A 295 -6.30 -32.92 -1.30
C GLY A 295 -5.34 -32.08 -2.15
N ALA A 296 -5.07 -32.50 -3.39
CA ALA A 296 -4.30 -31.72 -4.35
C ALA A 296 -5.01 -30.40 -4.70
N GLN A 297 -6.32 -30.42 -4.90
CA GLN A 297 -7.10 -29.19 -5.13
C GLN A 297 -7.04 -28.24 -3.92
N ALA A 298 -7.20 -28.76 -2.70
CA ALA A 298 -7.09 -27.95 -1.49
C ALA A 298 -5.70 -27.30 -1.35
N MET A 299 -4.62 -28.01 -1.77
CA MET A 299 -3.27 -27.46 -1.80
C MET A 299 -3.08 -26.41 -2.90
N ALA A 300 -3.74 -26.55 -4.05
CA ALA A 300 -3.76 -25.54 -5.10
C ALA A 300 -4.50 -24.28 -4.62
N ASP A 301 -5.67 -24.45 -4.00
CA ASP A 301 -6.43 -23.33 -3.42
C ASP A 301 -5.62 -22.59 -2.33
N LEU A 302 -4.89 -23.30 -1.47
CA LEU A 302 -4.02 -22.69 -0.46
C LEU A 302 -2.91 -21.87 -1.12
N ALA A 303 -2.28 -22.37 -2.18
CA ALA A 303 -1.25 -21.65 -2.91
C ALA A 303 -1.81 -20.40 -3.61
N GLU A 304 -2.98 -20.50 -4.23
CA GLU A 304 -3.66 -19.36 -4.84
C GLU A 304 -4.03 -18.31 -3.80
N LEU A 305 -4.50 -18.71 -2.62
CA LEU A 305 -4.79 -17.82 -1.50
C LEU A 305 -3.52 -17.13 -0.95
N ASP A 306 -2.40 -17.84 -0.87
CA ASP A 306 -1.13 -17.28 -0.43
C ASP A 306 -0.59 -16.27 -1.46
N ALA A 307 -0.66 -16.56 -2.76
CA ALA A 307 -0.29 -15.65 -3.84
C ALA A 307 -1.18 -14.38 -3.86
N LEU A 308 -2.49 -14.53 -3.70
CA LEU A 308 -3.41 -13.40 -3.57
C LEU A 308 -3.12 -12.55 -2.34
N ALA A 309 -2.81 -13.16 -1.20
CA ALA A 309 -2.45 -12.43 0.02
C ALA A 309 -1.16 -11.61 -0.16
N GLU A 310 -0.18 -12.13 -0.89
CA GLU A 310 1.04 -11.41 -1.26
C GLU A 310 0.73 -10.22 -2.17
N GLN A 311 -0.07 -10.42 -3.23
CA GLN A 311 -0.50 -9.35 -4.13
C GLN A 311 -1.28 -8.25 -3.40
N LEU A 312 -2.23 -8.61 -2.51
CA LEU A 312 -3.01 -7.64 -1.74
C LEU A 312 -2.17 -6.91 -0.69
N SER A 313 -1.09 -7.51 -0.17
CA SER A 313 -0.21 -6.87 0.80
C SER A 313 0.55 -5.66 0.22
N GLN A 314 0.70 -5.60 -1.11
CA GLN A 314 1.42 -4.54 -1.82
C GLN A 314 2.83 -4.26 -1.25
N SER A 315 3.48 -5.31 -0.70
CA SER A 315 4.73 -5.18 0.07
C SER A 315 6.00 -5.18 -0.78
N TYR A 316 5.92 -5.58 -2.05
CA TYR A 316 7.07 -5.64 -2.95
C TYR A 316 7.27 -4.33 -3.74
N PRO A 317 8.53 -3.97 -4.10
CA PRO A 317 8.81 -2.76 -4.86
C PRO A 317 8.15 -2.79 -6.25
N GLY A 318 7.34 -1.78 -6.54
CA GLY A 318 6.63 -1.66 -7.82
C GLY A 318 5.26 -2.34 -7.86
N ALA A 319 4.77 -2.90 -6.74
CA ALA A 319 3.42 -3.44 -6.63
C ALA A 319 2.35 -2.44 -7.11
N ARG A 320 1.38 -2.93 -7.87
CA ARG A 320 0.24 -2.16 -8.38
C ARG A 320 -1.04 -2.93 -8.12
N LEU A 321 -2.11 -2.20 -7.83
CA LEU A 321 -3.42 -2.83 -7.69
C LEU A 321 -3.92 -3.45 -9.00
N GLU A 322 -3.40 -3.00 -10.15
CA GLU A 322 -3.69 -3.57 -11.47
C GLU A 322 -3.09 -4.98 -11.65
N ASP A 323 -2.10 -5.38 -10.84
CA ASP A 323 -1.43 -6.68 -10.89
C ASP A 323 -2.17 -7.77 -10.09
N ILE A 324 -3.25 -7.42 -9.38
CA ILE A 324 -4.06 -8.37 -8.62
C ILE A 324 -4.84 -9.28 -9.58
N ASP A 325 -4.73 -10.58 -9.40
CA ASP A 325 -5.50 -11.57 -10.14
C ASP A 325 -6.96 -11.54 -9.70
N LEU A 326 -7.78 -10.77 -10.43
CA LEU A 326 -9.20 -10.59 -10.15
C LEU A 326 -10.01 -11.88 -10.37
N GLU A 327 -9.58 -12.75 -11.30
CA GLU A 327 -10.28 -14.01 -11.55
C GLU A 327 -10.05 -15.00 -10.42
N ALA A 328 -8.81 -15.11 -9.93
CA ALA A 328 -8.49 -15.90 -8.74
C ALA A 328 -9.20 -15.35 -7.50
N LEU A 329 -9.25 -14.03 -7.32
CA LEU A 329 -9.94 -13.38 -6.22
C LEU A 329 -11.45 -13.68 -6.25
N GLU A 330 -12.05 -13.68 -7.44
CA GLU A 330 -13.46 -14.03 -7.63
C GLU A 330 -13.74 -15.51 -7.31
N ARG A 331 -12.88 -16.43 -7.77
CA ARG A 331 -13.00 -17.87 -7.45
C ARG A 331 -12.93 -18.11 -5.94
N GLN A 332 -12.03 -17.45 -5.23
CA GLN A 332 -11.78 -17.71 -3.81
C GLN A 332 -12.70 -16.95 -2.86
N LEU A 333 -13.06 -15.71 -3.14
CA LEU A 333 -13.85 -14.85 -2.26
C LEU A 333 -15.22 -14.44 -2.84
N GLY A 334 -15.47 -14.73 -4.12
CA GLY A 334 -16.70 -14.39 -4.83
C GLY A 334 -16.64 -13.02 -5.53
N GLU A 335 -17.62 -12.77 -6.41
CA GLU A 335 -17.73 -11.59 -7.29
C GLU A 335 -17.58 -10.24 -6.53
N SER A 336 -18.13 -10.14 -5.32
CA SER A 336 -18.04 -8.90 -4.54
C SER A 336 -16.60 -8.49 -4.23
N ALA A 337 -15.68 -9.44 -4.05
CA ALA A 337 -14.28 -9.16 -3.74
C ALA A 337 -13.52 -8.67 -4.99
N SER A 338 -13.77 -9.25 -6.16
CA SER A 338 -13.17 -8.80 -7.42
C SER A 338 -13.66 -7.40 -7.80
N VAL A 339 -14.94 -7.08 -7.54
CA VAL A 339 -15.50 -5.74 -7.74
C VAL A 339 -14.86 -4.72 -6.80
N ASP A 340 -14.69 -5.03 -5.51
CA ASP A 340 -14.05 -4.13 -4.55
C ASP A 340 -12.58 -3.86 -4.93
N ALA A 341 -11.80 -4.90 -5.26
CA ALA A 341 -10.42 -4.75 -5.69
C ALA A 341 -10.29 -3.92 -6.98
N ARG A 342 -11.17 -4.13 -7.96
CA ARG A 342 -11.22 -3.33 -9.19
C ARG A 342 -11.54 -1.87 -8.91
N ARG A 343 -12.50 -1.58 -8.02
CA ARG A 343 -12.83 -0.21 -7.61
C ARG A 343 -11.64 0.51 -6.96
N LEU A 344 -10.88 -0.20 -6.11
CA LEU A 344 -9.67 0.37 -5.50
C LEU A 344 -8.61 0.69 -6.56
N ALA A 345 -8.41 -0.20 -7.55
CA ALA A 345 -7.50 0.05 -8.67
C ALA A 345 -7.95 1.23 -9.54
N ASP A 346 -9.25 1.32 -9.85
CA ASP A 346 -9.82 2.45 -10.58
C ASP A 346 -9.69 3.76 -9.79
N LEU A 347 -9.86 3.73 -8.46
CA LEU A 347 -9.64 4.88 -7.58
C LEU A 347 -8.18 5.36 -7.65
N GLU A 348 -7.22 4.47 -7.48
CA GLU A 348 -5.80 4.81 -7.56
C GLU A 348 -5.46 5.44 -8.93
N LYS A 349 -5.94 4.83 -10.01
CA LYS A 349 -5.77 5.33 -11.37
C LYS A 349 -6.41 6.69 -11.58
N ALA A 350 -7.62 6.90 -11.09
CA ALA A 350 -8.33 8.16 -11.20
C ALA A 350 -7.67 9.29 -10.40
N LEU A 351 -7.13 9.02 -9.19
CA LEU A 351 -6.35 9.98 -8.41
C LEU A 351 -5.09 10.44 -9.16
N ARG A 352 -4.44 9.53 -9.88
CA ARG A 352 -3.29 9.85 -10.75
C ARG A 352 -3.73 10.66 -11.99
N GLN A 353 -4.77 10.23 -12.69
CA GLN A 353 -5.27 10.92 -13.90
C GLN A 353 -5.79 12.33 -13.65
N GLN A 354 -6.39 12.58 -12.49
CA GLN A 354 -6.86 13.92 -12.11
C GLN A 354 -5.77 14.87 -11.63
N ASN A 355 -4.50 14.45 -11.73
CA ASN A 355 -3.36 15.24 -11.27
C ASN A 355 -3.51 15.67 -9.80
N ILE A 356 -3.86 14.72 -8.91
CA ILE A 356 -3.88 14.94 -7.46
C ILE A 356 -2.54 14.46 -6.86
N LEU A 357 -2.06 13.33 -7.35
CA LEU A 357 -0.76 12.76 -7.00
C LEU A 357 0.15 12.73 -8.23
N GLU A 358 1.42 13.06 -8.05
CA GLU A 358 2.47 12.93 -9.05
C GLU A 358 3.65 12.13 -8.47
N ARG A 359 4.36 11.43 -9.35
CA ARG A 359 5.57 10.71 -8.94
C ARG A 359 6.78 11.60 -9.18
N ALA A 360 7.53 11.87 -8.12
CA ALA A 360 8.78 12.59 -8.20
C ALA A 360 9.89 11.74 -8.86
N PRO A 361 10.99 12.34 -9.33
CA PRO A 361 12.10 11.62 -9.94
C PRO A 361 12.74 10.55 -9.04
N ASP A 362 12.64 10.71 -7.72
CA ASP A 362 13.09 9.76 -6.70
C ASP A 362 12.12 8.59 -6.48
N GLY A 363 11.01 8.54 -7.22
CA GLY A 363 9.97 7.52 -7.11
C GLY A 363 8.93 7.78 -6.01
N SER A 364 9.11 8.79 -5.16
CA SER A 364 8.15 9.17 -4.12
C SER A 364 6.88 9.78 -4.72
N LEU A 365 5.75 9.59 -4.03
CA LEU A 365 4.50 10.27 -4.38
C LEU A 365 4.47 11.64 -3.73
N ARG A 366 4.13 12.67 -4.52
CA ARG A 366 3.95 14.05 -4.07
C ARG A 366 2.58 14.57 -4.45
N LEU A 367 2.08 15.51 -3.66
CA LEU A 367 0.87 16.24 -4.00
C LEU A 367 1.15 17.26 -5.11
N THR A 368 0.29 17.26 -6.11
CA THR A 368 0.38 18.28 -7.16
C THR A 368 0.01 19.67 -6.63
N PRO A 369 0.39 20.74 -7.33
CA PRO A 369 -0.01 22.12 -6.95
C PRO A 369 -1.52 22.31 -6.84
N LYS A 370 -2.32 21.52 -7.56
CA LYS A 370 -3.79 21.53 -7.48
C LYS A 370 -4.28 20.94 -6.16
N ALA A 371 -3.73 19.81 -5.75
CA ALA A 371 -4.05 19.16 -4.47
C ALA A 371 -3.58 20.03 -3.29
N LEU A 372 -2.35 20.53 -3.35
CA LEU A 372 -1.80 21.43 -2.33
C LEU A 372 -2.65 22.71 -2.11
N ARG A 373 -3.18 23.30 -3.20
CA ARG A 373 -4.10 24.45 -3.08
C ARG A 373 -5.36 24.08 -2.32
N ARG A 374 -5.96 22.92 -2.62
CA ARG A 374 -7.18 22.46 -1.96
C ARG A 374 -6.94 22.17 -0.47
N LEU A 375 -5.85 21.48 -0.14
CA LEU A 375 -5.47 21.20 1.26
C LEU A 375 -5.13 22.48 2.01
N GLY A 376 -4.37 23.40 1.40
CA GLY A 376 -4.06 24.70 1.98
C GLY A 376 -5.30 25.56 2.24
N GLU A 377 -6.31 25.51 1.37
CA GLU A 377 -7.60 26.18 1.57
C GLU A 377 -8.34 25.61 2.79
N THR A 378 -8.36 24.28 2.94
CA THR A 378 -8.98 23.61 4.09
C THR A 378 -8.23 23.93 5.38
N ALA A 379 -6.89 23.87 5.37
CA ALA A 379 -6.06 24.24 6.51
C ALA A 379 -6.27 25.70 6.93
N LEU A 380 -6.28 26.63 5.96
CA LEU A 380 -6.50 28.05 6.24
C LEU A 380 -7.89 28.32 6.78
N ARG A 381 -8.93 27.62 6.29
CA ARG A 381 -10.29 27.75 6.81
C ARG A 381 -10.35 27.36 8.29
N GLY A 382 -9.77 26.23 8.69
CA GLY A 382 -9.66 25.84 10.10
C GLY A 382 -8.96 26.89 10.95
N VAL A 383 -7.82 27.43 10.48
CA VAL A 383 -7.09 28.51 11.18
C VAL A 383 -7.93 29.80 11.30
N VAL A 384 -8.66 30.18 10.25
CA VAL A 384 -9.53 31.38 10.27
C VAL A 384 -10.70 31.19 11.24
N ASP A 385 -11.28 30.01 11.32
CA ASP A 385 -12.37 29.71 12.25
C ASP A 385 -11.86 29.77 13.71
N GLN A 386 -10.66 29.29 14.00
CA GLN A 386 -9.99 29.46 15.29
C GLN A 386 -9.72 30.94 15.62
N LEU A 387 -9.25 31.72 14.64
CA LEU A 387 -9.06 33.16 14.82
C LEU A 387 -10.35 33.93 15.09
N ARG A 388 -11.46 33.51 14.46
CA ARG A 388 -12.79 34.13 14.69
C ARG A 388 -13.36 33.78 16.06
N SER A 389 -13.11 32.59 16.57
CA SER A 389 -13.54 32.17 17.90
C SER A 389 -12.77 32.87 19.03
N SER A 390 -11.53 33.31 18.76
CA SER A 390 -10.63 33.92 19.75
C SER A 390 -10.58 35.45 19.75
N GLN A 391 -11.12 36.14 18.74
CA GLN A 391 -11.07 37.62 18.63
C GLN A 391 -12.38 38.24 18.14
N GLY A 392 -12.94 39.11 18.96
CA GLY A 392 -13.90 40.13 18.52
C GLY A 392 -13.22 41.10 17.52
N SER A 393 -13.82 41.26 16.35
CA SER A 393 -13.28 41.93 15.17
C SER A 393 -13.03 43.42 15.37
N ARG A 394 -11.84 43.90 14.96
CA ARG A 394 -11.61 45.30 14.58
C ARG A 394 -10.67 45.37 13.37
N GLU A 395 -11.17 45.78 12.24
CA GLU A 395 -10.35 46.14 11.08
C GLU A 395 -9.94 47.62 11.14
N THR A 396 -8.64 47.89 10.91
CA THR A 396 -8.11 49.24 10.69
C THR A 396 -7.31 49.25 9.40
N THR A 397 -7.72 50.10 8.47
CA THR A 397 -7.01 50.41 7.21
C THR A 397 -6.04 51.57 7.45
N SER A 398 -4.77 51.42 7.03
CA SER A 398 -3.75 52.50 7.06
C SER A 398 -3.23 52.75 5.64
N ALA A 399 -3.09 54.03 5.27
CA ALA A 399 -2.63 54.52 3.98
C ALA A 399 -1.08 54.65 3.93
N GLY A 400 -0.46 54.47 2.74
CA GLY A 400 0.98 54.61 2.54
C GLY A 400 1.46 54.61 1.07
N ALA A 401 2.61 55.22 0.76
CA ALA A 401 3.09 55.58 -0.57
C ALA A 401 3.58 54.40 -1.46
N ALA A 402 3.09 54.30 -2.71
CA ALA A 402 3.38 53.39 -3.82
C ALA A 402 2.44 52.18 -3.96
N GLY A 403 1.14 52.38 -4.26
CA GLY A 403 0.12 51.39 -4.64
C GLY A 403 -0.91 51.99 -5.60
N GLU A 404 -2.05 51.30 -5.78
CA GLU A 404 -3.18 51.86 -6.52
C GLU A 404 -3.70 53.14 -5.86
N LEU A 405 -4.03 54.13 -6.66
CA LEU A 405 -4.60 55.40 -6.21
C LEU A 405 -5.91 55.13 -5.46
N MET A 406 -5.97 55.48 -4.18
CA MET A 406 -7.18 55.29 -3.36
C MET A 406 -8.27 56.32 -3.61
N GLY A 407 -8.02 57.31 -4.47
CA GLY A 407 -8.95 58.43 -4.75
C GLY A 407 -9.04 59.47 -3.62
N SER A 408 -8.35 59.25 -2.50
CA SER A 408 -8.12 60.26 -1.46
C SER A 408 -6.83 61.04 -1.73
N THR A 409 -6.80 62.28 -1.26
CA THR A 409 -5.63 63.16 -1.41
C THR A 409 -5.35 63.84 -0.08
N ARG A 410 -4.07 64.23 0.13
CA ARG A 410 -3.64 65.03 1.26
C ARG A 410 -2.72 66.16 0.82
N PRO A 411 -2.58 67.23 1.62
CA PRO A 411 -1.62 68.28 1.35
C PRO A 411 -0.20 67.72 1.27
N TRP A 412 0.57 68.18 0.29
CA TRP A 412 1.96 67.81 0.12
C TRP A 412 2.82 68.26 1.33
N GLN A 413 3.74 67.41 1.75
CA GLN A 413 4.74 67.69 2.77
C GLN A 413 6.15 67.45 2.20
N PHE A 414 7.13 68.21 2.71
CA PHE A 414 8.51 68.05 2.25
C PHE A 414 9.02 66.64 2.49
N GLY A 415 9.45 65.95 1.41
CA GLY A 415 9.86 64.57 1.43
C GLY A 415 8.89 63.56 0.87
N ASP A 416 7.67 63.98 0.48
CA ASP A 416 6.68 63.13 -0.19
C ASP A 416 7.17 62.70 -1.58
N THR A 417 7.03 61.42 -1.89
CA THR A 417 7.37 60.81 -3.18
C THR A 417 6.13 60.40 -3.99
N GLU A 418 4.97 60.58 -3.44
CA GLU A 418 3.69 60.25 -4.07
C GLU A 418 3.39 61.17 -5.26
N PRO A 419 2.64 60.69 -6.28
CA PRO A 419 2.26 61.49 -7.43
C PRO A 419 1.30 62.64 -7.03
N TRP A 420 1.55 63.82 -7.61
CA TRP A 420 0.69 64.95 -7.38
C TRP A 420 -0.71 64.72 -7.99
N ASP A 421 -1.75 65.07 -7.23
CA ASP A 421 -3.11 65.23 -7.78
C ASP A 421 -3.21 66.60 -8.46
N VAL A 422 -2.91 66.63 -9.76
CA VAL A 422 -2.86 67.87 -10.54
C VAL A 422 -4.22 68.57 -10.58
N PRO A 423 -5.37 67.87 -10.78
CA PRO A 423 -6.71 68.49 -10.76
C PRO A 423 -7.01 69.19 -9.43
N ARG A 424 -6.71 68.57 -8.30
CA ARG A 424 -6.99 69.16 -6.98
C ARG A 424 -6.00 70.29 -6.64
N THR A 425 -4.75 70.12 -6.98
CA THR A 425 -3.73 71.19 -6.85
C THR A 425 -4.12 72.43 -7.59
N LEU A 426 -4.55 72.32 -8.87
CA LEU A 426 -5.02 73.46 -9.66
C LEU A 426 -6.29 74.06 -9.08
N ARG A 427 -7.22 73.26 -8.62
CA ARG A 427 -8.45 73.75 -7.97
C ARG A 427 -8.11 74.53 -6.70
N ASN A 428 -7.19 74.08 -5.88
CA ASN A 428 -6.76 74.79 -4.67
C ASN A 428 -6.13 76.14 -5.02
N ALA A 429 -5.25 76.18 -6.03
CA ALA A 429 -4.63 77.43 -6.51
C ALA A 429 -5.65 78.45 -6.97
N VAL A 430 -6.68 78.04 -7.78
CA VAL A 430 -7.76 78.93 -8.24
C VAL A 430 -8.64 79.38 -7.08
N LEU A 431 -8.95 78.49 -6.12
CA LEU A 431 -9.72 78.86 -4.94
C LEU A 431 -9.02 79.88 -4.01
N ARG A 432 -7.71 79.78 -3.91
CA ARG A 432 -6.87 80.63 -3.07
C ARG A 432 -6.66 82.05 -3.71
N SER A 433 -6.29 82.05 -4.99
CA SER A 433 -5.80 83.28 -5.64
C SER A 433 -6.75 83.89 -6.71
N GLY A 434 -7.83 83.19 -7.09
CA GLY A 434 -8.68 83.54 -8.20
C GLY A 434 -8.02 83.50 -9.59
N ALA A 435 -6.77 83.04 -9.65
CA ALA A 435 -5.94 82.87 -10.86
C ALA A 435 -5.13 81.55 -10.80
N MET A 436 -4.63 81.06 -11.94
CA MET A 436 -3.79 79.88 -12.01
C MET A 436 -2.35 80.17 -11.54
N SER A 437 -2.18 80.65 -10.30
CA SER A 437 -0.89 80.87 -9.67
C SER A 437 -0.64 79.79 -8.59
N LEU A 438 0.25 78.85 -8.83
CA LEU A 438 0.56 77.75 -7.94
C LEU A 438 1.49 78.20 -6.80
N ASP A 439 1.15 77.81 -5.59
CA ASP A 439 1.98 77.93 -4.41
C ASP A 439 2.20 76.54 -3.77
N VAL A 440 3.21 76.37 -2.96
CA VAL A 440 3.50 75.08 -2.26
C VAL A 440 2.32 74.63 -1.40
N VAL A 441 1.53 75.55 -0.88
CA VAL A 441 0.34 75.28 -0.05
C VAL A 441 -0.80 74.65 -0.86
N ASP A 442 -0.80 74.82 -2.18
CA ASP A 442 -1.85 74.28 -3.08
C ASP A 442 -1.60 72.82 -3.49
N LEU A 443 -0.35 72.35 -3.28
CA LEU A 443 0.07 71.01 -3.71
C LEU A 443 -0.67 69.94 -2.92
N GLU A 444 -1.34 69.05 -3.64
CA GLU A 444 -1.91 67.85 -3.11
C GLU A 444 -1.27 66.63 -3.76
N VAL A 445 -1.04 65.60 -2.95
CA VAL A 445 -0.57 64.31 -3.39
C VAL A 445 -1.68 63.28 -3.27
N SER A 446 -1.72 62.39 -4.25
CA SER A 446 -2.67 61.27 -4.22
C SER A 446 -2.20 60.26 -3.21
N GLU A 447 -3.08 59.89 -2.30
CA GLU A 447 -2.80 58.78 -1.38
C GLU A 447 -2.80 57.47 -2.15
N THR A 448 -1.72 56.71 -1.99
CA THR A 448 -1.54 55.42 -2.61
C THR A 448 -1.61 54.30 -1.55
N GLU A 449 -2.19 53.16 -1.89
CA GLU A 449 -2.18 52.00 -1.01
C GLU A 449 -0.75 51.41 -0.93
N HIS A 450 -0.15 51.46 0.22
CA HIS A 450 1.17 50.86 0.42
C HIS A 450 1.04 49.34 0.59
N ARG A 451 1.27 48.58 -0.47
CA ARG A 451 1.44 47.15 -0.40
C ARG A 451 2.87 46.87 0.08
N THR A 452 3.06 46.77 1.39
CA THR A 452 4.34 46.30 1.96
C THR A 452 4.58 44.87 1.51
N ARG A 453 5.69 44.62 0.80
CA ARG A 453 6.16 43.25 0.52
C ARG A 453 6.87 42.73 1.76
N ALA A 454 6.62 41.48 2.12
CA ALA A 454 7.35 40.80 3.17
C ALA A 454 8.20 39.65 2.61
N ALA A 455 9.40 39.49 3.16
CA ALA A 455 10.21 38.30 2.97
C ALA A 455 10.14 37.49 4.26
N VAL A 456 9.51 36.34 4.17
CA VAL A 456 9.19 35.49 5.32
C VAL A 456 9.99 34.22 5.26
N ALA A 457 10.71 33.87 6.30
CA ALA A 457 11.29 32.56 6.52
C ALA A 457 10.53 31.86 7.64
N LEU A 458 9.85 30.77 7.34
CA LEU A 458 9.25 29.90 8.34
C LEU A 458 10.21 28.72 8.58
N CYS A 459 10.84 28.73 9.75
CA CYS A 459 11.75 27.68 10.20
C CYS A 459 10.99 26.72 11.12
N VAL A 460 10.94 25.45 10.76
CA VAL A 460 10.18 24.43 11.48
C VAL A 460 11.10 23.32 11.96
N ASP A 461 11.01 23.02 13.23
CA ASP A 461 11.78 21.96 13.87
C ASP A 461 11.25 20.59 13.44
N THR A 462 12.15 19.73 12.97
CA THR A 462 11.87 18.35 12.56
C THR A 462 12.60 17.33 13.43
N SER A 463 13.07 17.77 14.61
CA SER A 463 13.75 16.90 15.56
C SER A 463 12.83 15.81 16.10
N TRP A 464 13.43 14.76 16.63
CA TRP A 464 12.74 13.58 17.15
C TRP A 464 11.65 13.91 18.18
N SER A 465 11.84 14.89 19.06
CA SER A 465 10.84 15.32 20.06
C SER A 465 9.54 15.80 19.42
N MET A 466 9.62 16.56 18.32
CA MET A 466 8.45 17.05 17.59
C MET A 466 7.57 15.90 17.06
N VAL A 467 8.19 14.80 16.67
CA VAL A 467 7.47 13.60 16.18
C VAL A 467 6.89 12.80 17.34
N GLN A 468 7.67 12.57 18.40
CA GLN A 468 7.28 11.78 19.55
C GLN A 468 6.10 12.37 20.31
N ASP A 469 6.06 13.70 20.44
CA ASP A 469 5.02 14.41 21.20
C ASP A 469 3.80 14.81 20.33
N GLY A 470 3.71 14.33 19.07
CA GLY A 470 2.59 14.61 18.16
C GLY A 470 2.52 16.04 17.62
N ARG A 471 3.56 16.88 17.87
CA ARG A 471 3.63 18.30 17.47
C ARG A 471 3.88 18.50 15.98
N TRP A 472 4.25 17.44 15.29
CA TRP A 472 4.49 17.39 13.85
C TRP A 472 3.25 17.77 13.02
N VAL A 473 2.07 17.29 13.42
CA VAL A 473 0.79 17.50 12.73
C VAL A 473 0.37 18.97 12.76
N PRO A 474 0.28 19.65 13.92
CA PRO A 474 -0.02 21.08 14.01
C PRO A 474 0.95 21.93 13.19
N MET A 475 2.23 21.57 13.17
CA MET A 475 3.26 22.26 12.40
C MET A 475 3.02 22.16 10.89
N LYS A 476 2.76 20.97 10.33
CA LYS A 476 2.43 20.79 8.90
C LYS A 476 1.18 21.59 8.51
N ARG A 477 0.13 21.54 9.31
CA ARG A 477 -1.11 22.32 9.10
C ARG A 477 -0.83 23.82 9.04
N THR A 478 0.01 24.30 9.96
CA THR A 478 0.41 25.71 10.03
C THR A 478 1.18 26.15 8.78
N ALA A 479 2.15 25.36 8.35
CA ALA A 479 2.94 25.64 7.15
C ALA A 479 2.09 25.68 5.89
N LEU A 480 1.15 24.73 5.74
CA LEU A 480 0.17 24.69 4.64
C LEU A 480 -0.75 25.91 4.64
N ALA A 481 -1.29 26.28 5.81
CA ALA A 481 -2.17 27.44 5.95
C ALA A 481 -1.44 28.75 5.61
N LEU A 482 -0.23 28.95 6.13
CA LEU A 482 0.58 30.13 5.85
C LEU A 482 0.98 30.20 4.37
N HIS A 483 1.44 29.08 3.80
CA HIS A 483 1.78 29.01 2.37
C HIS A 483 0.58 29.36 1.50
N HIS A 484 -0.59 28.80 1.79
CA HIS A 484 -1.80 29.11 1.03
C HIS A 484 -2.21 30.58 1.18
N LEU A 485 -2.16 31.13 2.38
CA LEU A 485 -2.45 32.55 2.63
C LEU A 485 -1.53 33.47 1.83
N VAL A 486 -0.22 33.22 1.88
CA VAL A 486 0.78 34.02 1.13
C VAL A 486 0.53 33.91 -0.37
N ARG A 487 0.35 32.72 -0.89
CA ARG A 487 0.11 32.48 -2.32
C ARG A 487 -1.20 33.05 -2.86
N THR A 488 -2.22 33.18 -2.04
CA THR A 488 -3.56 33.65 -2.49
C THR A 488 -3.77 35.12 -2.23
N ARG A 489 -3.46 35.61 -1.01
CA ARG A 489 -3.73 37.00 -0.60
C ARG A 489 -2.52 37.93 -0.70
N PHE A 490 -1.31 37.41 -0.52
CA PHE A 490 -0.09 38.21 -0.45
C PHE A 490 0.94 37.76 -1.50
N ARG A 491 0.51 37.71 -2.75
CA ARG A 491 1.30 37.16 -3.87
C ARG A 491 2.64 37.86 -4.11
N THR A 492 2.83 39.07 -3.60
CA THR A 492 4.07 39.84 -3.68
C THR A 492 5.05 39.48 -2.58
N ASP A 493 4.61 38.80 -1.52
CA ASP A 493 5.46 38.38 -0.44
C ASP A 493 6.26 37.12 -0.84
N ALA A 494 7.49 37.04 -0.37
CA ALA A 494 8.36 35.90 -0.59
C ALA A 494 8.37 35.01 0.65
N LEU A 495 7.91 33.77 0.53
CA LEU A 495 7.92 32.77 1.59
C LEU A 495 8.96 31.69 1.30
N GLN A 496 9.85 31.44 2.26
CA GLN A 496 10.77 30.31 2.31
C GLN A 496 10.40 29.41 3.50
N LEU A 497 10.23 28.12 3.24
CA LEU A 497 10.13 27.10 4.29
C LEU A 497 11.51 26.52 4.54
N VAL A 498 11.88 26.38 5.79
CA VAL A 498 13.16 25.79 6.23
C VAL A 498 12.84 24.75 7.30
N THR A 499 13.18 23.50 7.03
CA THR A 499 13.14 22.43 8.04
C THR A 499 14.50 22.33 8.72
N PHE A 500 14.53 22.00 10.01
CA PHE A 500 15.79 21.79 10.73
C PHE A 500 15.68 20.67 11.77
N GLY A 501 16.60 19.76 11.69
CA GLY A 501 16.93 18.72 12.65
C GLY A 501 18.42 18.83 12.94
N ARG A 502 19.22 17.83 12.64
CA ARG A 502 20.70 17.89 12.71
C ARG A 502 21.28 18.86 11.69
N TYR A 503 20.68 18.93 10.50
CA TYR A 503 20.94 19.92 9.46
C TYR A 503 19.67 20.71 9.18
N ALA A 504 19.83 21.87 8.55
CA ALA A 504 18.68 22.61 8.04
C ALA A 504 18.65 22.57 6.51
N GLU A 505 17.44 22.51 5.95
CA GLU A 505 17.21 22.47 4.53
C GLU A 505 16.07 23.42 4.13
N ALA A 506 16.25 24.10 3.00
CA ALA A 506 15.19 24.89 2.39
C ALA A 506 14.32 23.98 1.54
N VAL A 507 13.06 23.83 1.90
CA VAL A 507 12.11 22.91 1.28
C VAL A 507 10.96 23.65 0.62
N ASP A 508 10.37 23.04 -0.41
CA ASP A 508 9.08 23.46 -0.91
C ASP A 508 7.92 22.85 -0.11
N ILE A 509 6.71 23.36 -0.31
CA ILE A 509 5.54 22.87 0.44
C ILE A 509 5.19 21.42 0.09
N GLY A 510 5.50 20.97 -1.13
CA GLY A 510 5.29 19.58 -1.54
C GLY A 510 6.27 18.64 -0.83
N GLN A 511 7.53 19.05 -0.72
CA GLN A 511 8.54 18.32 0.05
C GLN A 511 8.15 18.27 1.53
N LEU A 512 7.74 19.39 2.14
CA LEU A 512 7.31 19.42 3.54
C LEU A 512 6.13 18.48 3.81
N THR A 513 5.15 18.43 2.92
CA THR A 513 4.00 17.52 3.08
C THR A 513 4.38 16.05 2.87
N ALA A 514 5.37 15.78 2.04
CA ALA A 514 5.88 14.44 1.79
C ALA A 514 6.83 13.91 2.88
N LEU A 515 7.37 14.80 3.75
CA LEU A 515 8.24 14.37 4.85
C LEU A 515 7.45 13.48 5.81
N GLU A 516 7.97 12.27 6.01
CA GLU A 516 7.61 11.39 7.12
C GLU A 516 8.42 11.82 8.35
N GLY A 517 7.93 11.53 9.55
CA GLY A 517 8.68 11.87 10.77
C GLY A 517 10.09 11.29 10.75
N VAL A 518 11.09 12.16 10.65
CA VAL A 518 12.50 11.74 10.61
C VAL A 518 12.99 11.57 12.04
N TRP A 519 13.60 10.41 12.32
CA TRP A 519 14.17 10.07 13.63
C TRP A 519 15.58 10.65 13.81
N GLU A 520 15.82 11.88 13.33
CA GLU A 520 17.12 12.52 13.50
C GLU A 520 17.21 13.24 14.85
N GLN A 521 18.31 12.99 15.55
CA GLN A 521 18.62 13.69 16.79
C GLN A 521 19.32 15.01 16.47
N GLY A 522 18.88 16.08 17.11
CA GLY A 522 19.50 17.39 17.05
C GLY A 522 18.57 18.50 16.56
N THR A 523 18.70 19.67 17.19
CA THR A 523 17.95 20.89 16.88
C THR A 523 18.95 21.96 16.44
N ASN A 524 19.21 22.06 15.12
CA ASN A 524 20.19 22.96 14.54
C ASN A 524 19.57 24.29 14.10
N LEU A 525 19.10 25.06 15.06
CA LEU A 525 18.53 26.40 14.81
C LEU A 525 19.58 27.37 14.20
N HIS A 526 20.87 27.21 14.52
CA HIS A 526 21.96 28.00 13.91
C HIS A 526 21.93 27.89 12.38
N HIS A 527 21.91 26.68 11.83
CA HIS A 527 21.86 26.46 10.38
C HIS A 527 20.55 26.96 9.76
N ALA A 528 19.42 26.79 10.44
CA ALA A 528 18.13 27.31 9.97
C ALA A 528 18.16 28.85 9.83
N LEU A 529 18.70 29.55 10.80
CA LEU A 529 18.84 31.02 10.78
C LEU A 529 19.79 31.49 9.66
N LEU A 530 20.87 30.73 9.38
CA LEU A 530 21.76 31.03 8.23
C LEU A 530 20.99 30.95 6.90
N LEU A 531 20.14 29.92 6.70
CA LEU A 531 19.29 29.78 5.50
C LEU A 531 18.22 30.87 5.43
N ALA A 532 17.60 31.21 6.56
CA ALA A 532 16.66 32.32 6.66
C ALA A 532 17.36 33.65 6.26
N GLY A 533 18.55 33.91 6.78
CA GLY A 533 19.32 35.09 6.43
C GLY A 533 19.71 35.19 4.95
N ARG A 534 19.98 34.04 4.30
CA ARG A 534 20.21 33.99 2.84
C ARG A 534 18.93 34.37 2.07
N HIS A 535 17.78 33.91 2.51
CA HIS A 535 16.48 34.23 1.90
C HIS A 535 16.18 35.74 2.04
N LEU A 536 16.31 36.29 3.24
CA LEU A 536 16.05 37.73 3.48
C LEU A 536 16.97 38.64 2.67
N ARG A 537 18.25 38.31 2.56
CA ARG A 537 19.24 39.09 1.75
C ARG A 537 18.92 39.08 0.25
N ARG A 538 18.16 38.08 -0.26
CA ARG A 538 17.68 38.05 -1.66
C ARG A 538 16.51 38.99 -1.90
N HIS A 539 15.88 39.49 -0.84
CA HIS A 539 14.71 40.35 -0.90
C HIS A 539 14.92 41.63 -0.05
N PRO A 540 15.92 42.49 -0.40
CA PRO A 540 16.29 43.63 0.44
C PRO A 540 15.20 44.67 0.59
N ASP A 541 14.31 44.80 -0.41
CA ASP A 541 13.21 45.77 -0.44
C ASP A 541 11.93 45.27 0.29
N ALA A 542 11.97 44.04 0.81
CA ALA A 542 10.86 43.45 1.52
C ALA A 542 11.09 43.51 3.04
N GLN A 543 9.98 43.59 3.80
CA GLN A 543 10.08 43.54 5.25
C GLN A 543 10.54 42.16 5.70
N PRO A 544 11.66 42.02 6.38
CA PRO A 544 12.22 40.74 6.78
C PRO A 544 11.53 40.19 8.03
N VAL A 545 10.98 38.98 7.92
CA VAL A 545 10.27 38.27 9.00
C VAL A 545 10.81 36.85 9.13
N VAL A 546 11.16 36.44 10.33
CA VAL A 546 11.52 35.05 10.65
C VAL A 546 10.57 34.51 11.69
N LEU A 547 9.94 33.39 11.37
CA LEU A 547 9.03 32.66 12.25
C LEU A 547 9.69 31.31 12.57
N VAL A 548 9.92 31.01 13.83
CA VAL A 548 10.57 29.78 14.28
C VAL A 548 9.56 28.98 15.09
N VAL A 549 9.36 27.71 14.73
CA VAL A 549 8.55 26.76 15.50
C VAL A 549 9.47 25.67 16.01
N THR A 550 9.56 25.53 17.34
CA THR A 550 10.45 24.54 17.98
C THR A 550 9.91 24.13 19.35
N ASP A 551 10.26 22.94 19.80
CA ASP A 551 9.94 22.40 21.13
C ASP A 551 11.19 22.20 22.00
N GLY A 552 12.40 22.45 21.46
CA GLY A 552 13.66 22.22 22.15
C GLY A 552 14.68 23.37 22.03
N GLU A 553 15.61 23.42 22.98
CA GLU A 553 16.77 24.29 22.90
C GLU A 553 17.72 23.82 21.76
N PRO A 554 18.54 24.73 21.16
CA PRO A 554 19.45 24.33 20.11
C PRO A 554 20.54 23.40 20.64
N THR A 555 20.54 22.17 20.19
CA THR A 555 21.50 21.11 20.56
C THR A 555 22.57 20.87 19.51
N ALA A 556 22.41 21.47 18.31
CA ALA A 556 23.38 21.34 17.23
C ALA A 556 23.71 22.68 16.58
N HIS A 557 24.89 22.78 15.98
CA HIS A 557 25.31 23.91 15.18
C HIS A 557 26.19 23.48 14.00
N LEU A 558 26.27 24.31 12.97
CA LEU A 558 27.10 24.06 11.80
C LEU A 558 28.54 24.55 12.05
N GLU A 559 29.52 23.71 11.77
CA GLU A 559 30.94 24.09 11.76
C GLU A 559 31.34 24.72 10.40
N PRO A 560 32.46 25.44 10.33
CA PRO A 560 32.92 26.07 9.09
C PRO A 560 33.16 25.06 7.96
N GLU A 561 33.55 23.85 8.30
CA GLU A 561 33.80 22.74 7.37
C GLU A 561 32.51 22.17 6.76
N GLY A 562 31.33 22.52 7.30
CA GLY A 562 30.03 22.10 6.85
C GLY A 562 29.42 20.94 7.67
N ASP A 563 30.13 20.39 8.62
CA ASP A 563 29.66 19.36 9.52
C ASP A 563 28.78 19.92 10.64
N ALA A 564 27.78 19.16 11.06
CA ALA A 564 26.94 19.50 12.20
C ALA A 564 27.45 18.86 13.48
N GLU A 565 27.93 19.70 14.43
CA GLU A 565 28.26 19.26 15.77
C GLU A 565 26.98 19.19 16.63
N PHE A 566 26.71 18.00 17.19
CA PHE A 566 25.56 17.73 18.06
C PHE A 566 26.01 17.33 19.46
N ASN A 567 25.44 17.98 20.48
CA ASN A 567 25.69 17.64 21.88
C ASN A 567 24.43 17.85 22.72
N TYR A 568 24.16 16.87 23.61
CA TYR A 568 23.10 17.00 24.62
C TYR A 568 23.65 16.68 26.01
N PRO A 569 23.54 17.61 26.97
CA PRO A 569 22.98 18.97 26.88
C PRO A 569 23.79 19.88 25.93
N PRO A 570 23.20 20.99 25.42
CA PRO A 570 23.86 21.85 24.44
C PRO A 570 25.12 22.50 24.99
N LEU A 571 26.12 22.62 24.13
CA LEU A 571 27.33 23.32 24.46
C LEU A 571 27.11 24.85 24.47
N PRO A 572 27.82 25.62 25.36
CA PRO A 572 27.77 27.07 25.32
C PRO A 572 28.12 27.67 23.94
N ARG A 573 28.98 27.00 23.18
CA ARG A 573 29.35 27.36 21.80
C ARG A 573 28.17 27.29 20.85
N THR A 574 27.30 26.26 20.96
CA THR A 574 26.09 26.12 20.15
C THR A 574 25.13 27.29 20.37
N LEU A 575 24.89 27.62 21.62
CA LEU A 575 24.05 28.78 21.99
C LEU A 575 24.63 30.08 21.48
N THR A 576 25.97 30.29 21.64
CA THR A 576 26.65 31.50 21.18
C THR A 576 26.56 31.65 19.66
N LYS A 577 26.82 30.58 18.88
CA LYS A 577 26.70 30.62 17.41
C LYS A 577 25.26 30.95 16.98
N THR A 578 24.28 30.34 17.61
CA THR A 578 22.86 30.60 17.30
C THR A 578 22.50 32.07 17.60
N LEU A 579 22.92 32.60 18.75
CA LEU A 579 22.65 33.99 19.13
C LEU A 579 23.38 35.00 18.23
N ASN A 580 24.57 34.68 17.72
CA ASN A 580 25.26 35.50 16.73
C ASN A 580 24.48 35.63 15.43
N GLU A 581 23.82 34.56 14.97
CA GLU A 581 22.95 34.64 13.80
C GLU A 581 21.65 35.41 14.10
N VAL A 582 21.09 35.31 15.30
CA VAL A 582 19.99 36.17 15.73
C VAL A 582 20.38 37.66 15.64
N ASP A 583 21.57 38.01 16.15
CA ASP A 583 22.08 39.39 16.08
C ASP A 583 22.36 39.83 14.63
N ALA A 584 22.82 38.92 13.76
CA ALA A 584 23.01 39.20 12.35
C ALA A 584 21.69 39.49 11.63
N LEU A 585 20.64 38.71 11.92
CA LEU A 585 19.31 38.93 11.39
C LEU A 585 18.66 40.22 11.95
N ALA A 586 18.86 40.51 13.22
CA ALA A 586 18.39 41.77 13.83
C ALA A 586 19.01 42.99 13.15
N ARG A 587 20.30 42.92 12.78
CA ARG A 587 20.98 43.98 12.00
C ARG A 587 20.41 44.17 10.59
N LEU A 588 19.82 43.13 10.00
CA LEU A 588 19.05 43.24 8.75
C LEU A 588 17.63 43.83 8.97
N GLY A 589 17.27 44.17 10.20
CA GLY A 589 15.96 44.67 10.56
C GLY A 589 14.90 43.57 10.65
N ALA A 590 15.31 42.30 10.70
CA ALA A 590 14.36 41.17 10.77
C ALA A 590 13.66 41.11 12.12
N THR A 591 12.34 40.86 12.09
CA THR A 591 11.57 40.51 13.26
C THR A 591 11.59 38.98 13.43
N ILE A 592 12.06 38.49 14.57
CA ILE A 592 12.18 37.06 14.85
C ILE A 592 11.14 36.66 15.91
N SER A 593 10.09 35.96 15.50
CA SER A 593 9.07 35.44 16.42
C SER A 593 9.29 33.94 16.63
N VAL A 594 9.31 33.51 17.89
CA VAL A 594 9.49 32.10 18.26
C VAL A 594 8.20 31.54 18.84
N PHE A 595 7.71 30.48 18.24
CA PHE A 595 6.57 29.70 18.69
C PHE A 595 7.10 28.48 19.44
N LYS A 596 7.08 28.61 20.76
CA LYS A 596 7.54 27.57 21.69
C LYS A 596 6.44 26.54 21.89
N LEU A 597 6.71 25.29 21.60
CA LEU A 597 5.84 24.15 21.90
C LEU A 597 6.36 23.40 23.13
N GLY A 598 5.45 23.04 24.03
CA GLY A 598 5.83 22.36 25.28
C GLY A 598 6.37 23.28 26.38
N ASP A 599 6.69 22.68 27.54
CA ASP A 599 6.97 23.38 28.79
C ASP A 599 8.42 23.29 29.28
N ASP A 600 9.38 23.03 28.38
CA ASP A 600 10.79 22.98 28.76
C ASP A 600 11.29 24.35 29.28
N PRO A 601 11.75 24.43 30.57
CA PRO A 601 12.22 25.67 31.18
C PRO A 601 13.50 26.22 30.52
N ARG A 602 14.37 25.34 29.97
CA ARG A 602 15.62 25.76 29.30
C ARG A 602 15.31 26.41 27.97
N LEU A 603 14.39 25.79 27.19
CA LEU A 603 13.88 26.41 25.99
C LEU A 603 13.26 27.77 26.29
N ALA A 604 12.46 27.90 27.33
CA ALA A 604 11.82 29.16 27.71
C ALA A 604 12.86 30.29 27.95
N GLN A 605 13.94 30.00 28.66
CA GLN A 605 15.03 30.97 28.90
C GLN A 605 15.75 31.35 27.60
N PHE A 606 16.02 30.36 26.74
CA PHE A 606 16.72 30.61 25.46
C PHE A 606 15.86 31.46 24.51
N VAL A 607 14.58 31.12 24.33
CA VAL A 607 13.72 31.86 23.40
C VAL A 607 13.41 33.27 23.86
N ASP A 608 13.39 33.53 25.18
CA ASP A 608 13.30 34.89 25.72
C ASP A 608 14.53 35.76 25.33
N ILE A 609 15.72 35.18 25.33
CA ILE A 609 16.93 35.88 24.89
C ILE A 609 16.85 36.17 23.38
N VAL A 610 16.40 35.17 22.57
CA VAL A 610 16.23 35.31 21.12
C VAL A 610 15.25 36.44 20.79
N ALA A 611 14.10 36.44 21.45
CA ALA A 611 13.06 37.46 21.20
C ALA A 611 13.50 38.86 21.57
N ARG A 612 14.21 39.04 22.70
CA ARG A 612 14.77 40.34 23.12
C ARG A 612 15.79 40.85 22.12
N ARG A 613 16.68 40.02 21.60
CA ARG A 613 17.71 40.41 20.62
C ARG A 613 17.14 40.60 19.21
N GLY A 614 16.17 39.74 18.80
CA GLY A 614 15.58 39.75 17.48
C GLY A 614 14.41 40.72 17.29
N GLY A 615 14.05 41.54 18.31
CA GLY A 615 12.94 42.49 18.26
C GLY A 615 11.55 41.84 18.01
N GLY A 616 11.45 40.54 18.23
CA GLY A 616 10.27 39.74 17.99
C GLY A 616 9.49 39.39 19.28
N ARG A 617 8.83 38.26 19.28
CA ARG A 617 7.99 37.77 20.38
C ARG A 617 8.20 36.28 20.63
N VAL A 618 7.97 35.90 21.86
CA VAL A 618 7.75 34.51 22.23
C VAL A 618 6.24 34.29 22.33
N VAL A 619 5.76 33.27 21.68
CA VAL A 619 4.37 32.81 21.75
C VAL A 619 4.40 31.34 22.17
N SER A 620 3.64 30.99 23.19
CA SER A 620 3.48 29.60 23.62
C SER A 620 2.04 29.18 23.36
N PRO A 621 1.71 28.82 22.12
CA PRO A 621 0.38 28.34 21.79
C PRO A 621 0.21 26.91 22.29
N ASP A 622 -1.05 26.51 22.55
CA ASP A 622 -1.41 25.11 22.55
C ASP A 622 -1.25 24.52 21.14
N GLU A 623 -1.18 23.23 21.03
CA GLU A 623 -0.92 22.54 19.74
C GLU A 623 -1.99 22.88 18.70
N GLU A 624 -3.26 22.98 19.09
CA GLU A 624 -4.35 23.35 18.20
C GLU A 624 -4.29 24.83 17.76
N GLY A 625 -3.85 25.72 18.63
CA GLY A 625 -3.75 27.16 18.39
C GLY A 625 -2.52 27.60 17.59
N LEU A 626 -1.55 26.72 17.33
CA LEU A 626 -0.29 27.07 16.65
C LEU A 626 -0.52 27.78 15.29
N GLY A 627 -1.42 27.26 14.45
CA GLY A 627 -1.73 27.85 13.15
C GLY A 627 -2.27 29.26 13.27
N ALA A 628 -3.19 29.49 14.21
CA ALA A 628 -3.77 30.80 14.48
C ALA A 628 -2.71 31.80 15.00
N ALA A 629 -1.83 31.35 15.88
CA ALA A 629 -0.74 32.15 16.44
C ALA A 629 0.26 32.59 15.35
N VAL A 630 0.74 31.66 14.52
CA VAL A 630 1.71 31.93 13.44
C VAL A 630 1.12 32.85 12.37
N VAL A 631 -0.10 32.57 11.91
CA VAL A 631 -0.79 33.41 10.91
C VAL A 631 -1.08 34.81 11.47
N SER A 632 -1.53 34.90 12.73
CA SER A 632 -1.78 36.20 13.39
C SER A 632 -0.48 37.00 13.53
N ASP A 633 0.64 36.36 13.91
CA ASP A 633 1.91 37.04 14.04
C ASP A 633 2.49 37.51 12.71
N TYR A 634 2.38 36.67 11.66
CA TYR A 634 2.71 37.08 10.29
C TYR A 634 1.92 38.32 9.86
N LEU A 635 0.60 38.33 10.05
CA LEU A 635 -0.25 39.47 9.70
C LEU A 635 0.10 40.73 10.51
N LYS A 636 0.46 40.59 11.81
CA LYS A 636 0.89 41.68 12.66
C LYS A 636 2.28 42.20 12.29
N SER A 637 3.22 41.32 12.00
CA SER A 637 4.58 41.65 11.60
C SER A 637 4.59 42.43 10.27
N ARG A 638 3.72 42.06 9.34
CA ARG A 638 3.51 42.75 8.06
C ARG A 638 2.95 44.18 8.22
N ARG A 639 2.23 44.46 9.33
CA ARG A 639 1.64 45.80 9.62
C ARG A 639 2.59 46.71 10.40
N ARG A 640 3.68 46.22 10.98
CA ARG A 640 4.64 47.04 11.73
C ARG A 640 5.49 47.86 10.76
N ARG A 641 5.26 49.16 10.73
CA ARG A 641 6.18 50.18 10.20
C ARG A 641 7.11 50.58 11.33
N ARG A 642 8.40 50.70 11.03
CA ARG A 642 9.30 51.59 11.80
C ARG A 642 9.08 53.02 11.39
#